data_afcc2e6736948b7c3f6d34ec40850078
#
_entry.id   afcc2e6736948b7c3f6d34ec40850078
#
_cell.length_a   1.000
_cell.length_b   1.000
_cell.length_c   1.000
_cell.angle_alpha   90.00
_cell.angle_beta   90.00
_cell.angle_gamma   90.00
#
_symmetry.space_group_name_H-M   'P 1'
#
loop_
_entity.id
_entity.type
_entity.pdbx_description
1 polymer ?
#
loop_
_entity_poly.entity_id
_entity_poly.type
_entity_poly.pdbx_seq_one_letter_code
_entity_poly.pdbx_strand_id
1 'polypeptide(L)'
;MKPDFPAPAPVSPAQLRAAPRRLEGREKVRGQIAYAGDLSHPEMSGPLDVAVAVTSTQASGQVLGIDVAAALAMPGVRLVVTHENAPRLHPVASFIGSELTELLPLQEAQLYYYGQCLALVVADTLEHARAAATKVVVRYSAPNPAAIFTLAQGLGRAEDAQTVGVGGVGQVTHGDPEPAYAAAPHRVDCTFTTSPHHHNTMEPGAAIAAWTADGGLTVQLPTQFSYGDATILGQAFGIGLDEQMPRIVVPSPVGGEFDNRVRVISTMVGGSFGSKGANVQLLLAPIAAKLNGRPVKLVLTREQTFSLMPFRAESWQRIRLGADASGHLQAVLHHAVAAKALIGQCIEPMGELTAKLYAASHIGVRHQRVLLHTNVSGWMRSPGACVGNFAVESAMDILAHQLGLDPLEMRLRNHADVEPGTGHEWSSKSLIACYQAAAVRIGWATRDPRVGAMRENGRLVGYGMATSMYPTPQLPATARVTLHPDGRAVVQTASHEIGQGLITALTQIAAEALGLELTAVHLEWGDTRLPYGSFTGGSMSTLTTGAAIMEAAGQAQQALFRRVVADAASPLHGWAVQDLQVVEGRVMGPGGVSETVAAALARHPDDLIREEADTGRTLKESPYGRAAFGAQFVKVSVDPDTMHLRVERLVGAFAAGRIINPLTVRSQLLGGMVWGIGQALMEASSPDLRTGRWMNANLAEALVPTHADILDLEAIIIEEDDTRGHPLGVKGLGEIGGTGTAAAIANAIFHATGQRLTALPMRLDHLLPPVAERLRRVVS
;
A
#
# COMPACT_ATOMS: atom_id res chain seq x y z
N MET A 1 18.01 -4.64 -36.13
CA MET A 1 16.57 -4.91 -36.40
C MET A 1 15.89 -5.00 -35.03
N LYS A 2 15.06 -4.04 -34.68
CA LYS A 2 14.19 -4.19 -33.50
C LYS A 2 13.19 -5.30 -33.80
N PRO A 3 12.98 -6.27 -32.89
CA PRO A 3 11.91 -7.24 -33.10
C PRO A 3 10.58 -6.47 -33.15
N ASP A 4 9.86 -6.64 -34.25
CA ASP A 4 8.52 -6.11 -34.46
C ASP A 4 7.56 -6.93 -33.57
N PHE A 5 7.47 -6.60 -32.29
CA PHE A 5 6.38 -7.10 -31.47
C PHE A 5 5.13 -6.30 -31.83
N PRO A 6 4.01 -6.97 -32.17
CA PRO A 6 2.76 -6.27 -32.39
C PRO A 6 2.42 -5.44 -31.13
N ALA A 7 2.04 -4.18 -31.33
CA ALA A 7 1.67 -3.31 -30.21
C ALA A 7 0.54 -3.98 -29.41
N PRO A 8 0.71 -4.17 -28.08
CA PRO A 8 -0.30 -4.83 -27.26
C PRO A 8 -1.61 -4.04 -27.29
N ALA A 9 -2.71 -4.75 -27.50
CA ALA A 9 -4.04 -4.12 -27.57
C ALA A 9 -4.58 -3.84 -26.17
N PRO A 10 -5.35 -2.74 -25.98
CA PRO A 10 -6.06 -2.49 -24.73
C PRO A 10 -7.12 -3.56 -24.44
N VAL A 11 -7.34 -3.86 -23.16
CA VAL A 11 -8.46 -4.72 -22.70
C VAL A 11 -9.79 -4.13 -23.23
N SER A 12 -10.53 -4.97 -23.93
CA SER A 12 -11.75 -4.55 -24.59
C SER A 12 -12.94 -4.40 -23.62
N PRO A 13 -13.97 -3.60 -23.97
CA PRO A 13 -15.21 -3.56 -23.18
C PRO A 13 -15.92 -4.91 -23.06
N ALA A 14 -15.72 -5.84 -24.00
CA ALA A 14 -16.26 -7.19 -23.95
C ALA A 14 -15.58 -8.02 -22.86
N GLN A 15 -14.25 -7.98 -22.76
CA GLN A 15 -13.49 -8.64 -21.71
C GLN A 15 -13.86 -8.09 -20.31
N LEU A 16 -14.06 -6.77 -20.17
CA LEU A 16 -14.55 -6.18 -18.92
C LEU A 16 -15.94 -6.73 -18.53
N ARG A 17 -16.86 -6.89 -19.49
CA ARG A 17 -18.22 -7.40 -19.21
C ARG A 17 -18.21 -8.90 -18.88
N ALA A 18 -17.33 -9.67 -19.47
CA ALA A 18 -17.21 -11.11 -19.24
C ALA A 18 -16.50 -11.47 -17.92
N ALA A 19 -15.78 -10.54 -17.31
CA ALA A 19 -15.00 -10.81 -16.10
C ALA A 19 -15.91 -11.09 -14.89
N PRO A 20 -15.56 -12.04 -14.02
CA PRO A 20 -16.27 -12.29 -12.78
C PRO A 20 -16.31 -11.04 -11.90
N ARG A 21 -17.46 -10.76 -11.32
CA ARG A 21 -17.61 -9.73 -10.30
C ARG A 21 -16.96 -10.20 -8.99
N ARG A 22 -16.66 -9.25 -8.09
CA ARG A 22 -16.17 -9.58 -6.74
C ARG A 22 -17.08 -10.60 -6.07
N LEU A 23 -16.52 -11.71 -5.60
CA LEU A 23 -17.27 -12.78 -4.92
C LEU A 23 -17.98 -12.25 -3.67
N GLU A 24 -17.30 -11.40 -2.91
CA GLU A 24 -17.81 -10.77 -1.69
C GLU A 24 -18.70 -9.53 -1.96
N GLY A 25 -18.81 -9.11 -3.22
CA GLY A 25 -19.45 -7.83 -3.59
C GLY A 25 -20.92 -7.76 -3.24
N ARG A 26 -21.66 -8.87 -3.37
CA ARG A 26 -23.10 -8.93 -3.04
C ARG A 26 -23.36 -8.74 -1.55
N GLU A 27 -22.54 -9.35 -0.70
CA GLU A 27 -22.62 -9.24 0.76
C GLU A 27 -22.27 -7.84 1.22
N LYS A 28 -21.23 -7.22 0.62
CA LYS A 28 -20.83 -5.83 0.90
C LYS A 28 -21.98 -4.84 0.65
N VAL A 29 -22.59 -4.87 -0.52
CA VAL A 29 -23.68 -3.91 -0.86
C VAL A 29 -24.97 -4.15 -0.09
N ARG A 30 -25.12 -5.30 0.53
CA ARG A 30 -26.25 -5.65 1.41
C ARG A 30 -26.00 -5.33 2.88
N GLY A 31 -24.78 -4.86 3.25
CA GLY A 31 -24.40 -4.62 4.64
C GLY A 31 -24.28 -5.91 5.47
N GLN A 32 -23.99 -7.04 4.83
CA GLN A 32 -23.90 -8.36 5.50
C GLN A 32 -22.47 -8.70 5.91
N ILE A 33 -21.49 -7.90 5.46
CA ILE A 33 -20.10 -8.04 5.88
C ILE A 33 -19.89 -7.30 7.19
N ALA A 34 -19.29 -7.99 8.16
CA ALA A 34 -18.88 -7.41 9.43
C ALA A 34 -17.41 -6.96 9.36
N TYR A 35 -17.13 -5.76 9.81
CA TYR A 35 -15.79 -5.22 10.03
C TYR A 35 -15.40 -5.40 11.51
N ALA A 36 -14.13 -5.20 11.85
CA ALA A 36 -13.65 -5.47 13.20
C ALA A 36 -14.42 -4.72 14.32
N GLY A 37 -14.83 -3.47 14.05
CA GLY A 37 -15.64 -2.69 14.98
C GLY A 37 -17.04 -3.24 15.21
N ASP A 38 -17.61 -3.96 14.24
CA ASP A 38 -18.97 -4.51 14.27
C ASP A 38 -19.05 -5.84 15.01
N LEU A 39 -17.91 -6.56 15.11
CA LEU A 39 -17.92 -7.94 15.57
C LEU A 39 -18.18 -8.07 17.07
N SER A 40 -19.04 -9.03 17.41
CA SER A 40 -19.05 -9.78 18.67
C SER A 40 -18.70 -11.22 18.31
N HIS A 41 -17.52 -11.70 18.68
CA HIS A 41 -16.99 -12.93 18.10
C HIS A 41 -17.58 -14.19 18.75
N PRO A 42 -18.20 -15.12 17.97
CA PRO A 42 -18.76 -16.36 18.52
C PRO A 42 -17.70 -17.34 19.06
N GLU A 43 -16.43 -17.26 18.61
CA GLU A 43 -15.33 -18.09 19.14
C GLU A 43 -14.68 -17.53 20.41
N MET A 44 -15.00 -16.28 20.79
CA MET A 44 -14.56 -15.70 22.05
C MET A 44 -15.67 -15.86 23.08
N SER A 45 -15.61 -16.91 23.87
CA SER A 45 -16.63 -17.22 24.90
C SER A 45 -16.66 -16.15 25.98
N GLY A 46 -17.85 -15.60 26.26
CA GLY A 46 -18.11 -14.68 27.34
C GLY A 46 -18.52 -13.26 26.92
N PRO A 47 -18.93 -12.42 27.85
CA PRO A 47 -19.30 -11.04 27.58
C PRO A 47 -18.07 -10.23 27.13
N LEU A 48 -18.26 -9.42 26.08
CA LEU A 48 -17.25 -8.54 25.49
C LEU A 48 -17.27 -7.19 26.20
N ASP A 49 -16.18 -6.83 26.88
CA ASP A 49 -15.99 -5.49 27.44
C ASP A 49 -15.32 -4.56 26.40
N VAL A 50 -15.42 -3.26 26.60
CA VAL A 50 -14.94 -2.25 25.64
C VAL A 50 -13.85 -1.39 26.28
N ALA A 51 -12.74 -1.18 25.57
CA ALA A 51 -11.67 -0.28 25.95
C ALA A 51 -11.74 1.05 25.17
N VAL A 52 -11.42 2.13 25.85
CA VAL A 52 -11.23 3.47 25.27
C VAL A 52 -9.84 3.99 25.67
N ALA A 53 -9.07 4.44 24.65
CA ALA A 53 -7.75 5.01 24.89
C ALA A 53 -7.84 6.46 25.38
N VAL A 54 -7.05 6.77 26.43
CA VAL A 54 -6.78 8.14 26.88
C VAL A 54 -5.42 8.54 26.33
N THR A 55 -5.38 9.64 25.58
CA THR A 55 -4.18 10.09 24.89
C THR A 55 -3.58 11.35 25.46
N SER A 56 -2.28 11.56 25.23
CA SER A 56 -1.56 12.74 25.71
C SER A 56 -2.05 14.02 25.04
N THR A 57 -2.05 15.11 25.80
CA THR A 57 -2.29 16.48 25.31
C THR A 57 -0.99 17.27 25.14
N GLN A 58 0.16 16.58 25.23
CA GLN A 58 1.50 17.15 25.12
C GLN A 58 2.38 16.21 24.29
N ALA A 59 3.27 16.76 23.48
CA ALA A 59 4.10 16.01 22.54
C ALA A 59 5.48 15.62 23.09
N SER A 60 5.88 16.17 24.23
CA SER A 60 7.23 15.96 24.78
C SER A 60 7.24 16.15 26.29
N GLY A 61 8.27 15.68 26.96
CA GLY A 61 8.37 15.69 28.42
C GLY A 61 8.00 14.33 29.02
N GLN A 62 7.48 14.32 30.24
CA GLN A 62 7.13 13.10 30.96
C GLN A 62 5.76 13.21 31.64
N VAL A 63 5.10 12.08 31.80
CA VAL A 63 3.95 11.90 32.68
C VAL A 63 4.45 11.84 34.11
N LEU A 64 4.01 12.80 34.95
CA LEU A 64 4.35 12.86 36.38
C LEU A 64 3.38 12.07 37.26
N GLY A 65 2.25 11.67 36.71
CA GLY A 65 1.25 10.84 37.38
C GLY A 65 -0.08 10.86 36.63
N ILE A 66 -0.86 9.81 36.80
CA ILE A 66 -2.18 9.62 36.20
C ILE A 66 -3.17 9.32 37.35
N ASP A 67 -4.09 10.26 37.62
CA ASP A 67 -5.16 10.02 38.58
C ASP A 67 -6.34 9.34 37.89
N VAL A 68 -6.63 8.12 38.31
CA VAL A 68 -7.69 7.25 37.76
C VAL A 68 -8.85 7.02 38.75
N ALA A 69 -8.78 7.59 39.98
CA ALA A 69 -9.72 7.26 41.03
C ALA A 69 -11.17 7.60 40.64
N ALA A 70 -11.40 8.78 40.07
CA ALA A 70 -12.73 9.20 39.65
C ALA A 70 -13.28 8.34 38.48
N ALA A 71 -12.42 7.88 37.59
CA ALA A 71 -12.81 6.98 36.50
C ALA A 71 -13.19 5.59 37.02
N LEU A 72 -12.40 5.03 37.94
CA LEU A 72 -12.67 3.72 38.57
C LEU A 72 -13.95 3.69 39.39
N ALA A 73 -14.37 4.83 39.94
CA ALA A 73 -15.60 4.94 40.74
C ALA A 73 -16.89 4.98 39.88
N MET A 74 -16.77 5.07 38.55
CA MET A 74 -17.92 5.15 37.65
C MET A 74 -18.58 3.77 37.46
N PRO A 75 -19.91 3.73 37.32
CA PRO A 75 -20.65 2.48 37.05
C PRO A 75 -20.16 1.82 35.77
N GLY A 76 -20.08 0.48 35.79
CA GLY A 76 -19.69 -0.33 34.61
C GLY A 76 -18.20 -0.36 34.30
N VAL A 77 -17.37 0.48 34.90
CA VAL A 77 -15.92 0.45 34.74
C VAL A 77 -15.33 -0.77 35.41
N ARG A 78 -14.48 -1.51 34.68
CA ARG A 78 -13.79 -2.72 35.15
C ARG A 78 -12.41 -2.41 35.69
N LEU A 79 -11.63 -1.65 34.88
CA LEU A 79 -10.25 -1.26 35.23
C LEU A 79 -9.80 -0.07 34.40
N VAL A 80 -8.73 0.57 34.84
CA VAL A 80 -7.97 1.55 34.08
C VAL A 80 -6.52 1.09 34.03
N VAL A 81 -5.98 0.89 32.82
CA VAL A 81 -4.60 0.48 32.60
C VAL A 81 -3.75 1.69 32.28
N THR A 82 -2.61 1.83 32.96
CA THR A 82 -1.60 2.87 32.74
C THR A 82 -0.21 2.22 32.68
N HIS A 83 0.85 3.00 32.46
CA HIS A 83 2.23 2.47 32.51
C HIS A 83 2.65 1.93 33.90
N GLU A 84 1.92 2.25 34.96
CA GLU A 84 2.20 1.78 36.32
C GLU A 84 1.69 0.35 36.59
N ASN A 85 0.60 -0.05 35.92
CA ASN A 85 -0.05 -1.35 36.14
C ASN A 85 -0.15 -2.24 34.88
N ALA A 86 0.29 -1.76 33.72
CA ALA A 86 0.35 -2.58 32.52
C ALA A 86 1.33 -3.75 32.67
N PRO A 87 1.04 -4.93 32.08
CA PRO A 87 2.00 -6.02 32.08
C PRO A 87 3.28 -5.59 31.37
N ARG A 88 4.43 -6.04 31.90
CA ARG A 88 5.70 -5.80 31.21
C ARG A 88 5.75 -6.60 29.94
N LEU A 89 6.05 -5.93 28.84
CA LEU A 89 6.22 -6.51 27.52
C LEU A 89 7.70 -6.73 27.22
N HIS A 90 7.98 -7.79 26.47
CA HIS A 90 9.32 -8.06 25.97
C HIS A 90 9.60 -7.21 24.73
N PRO A 91 10.88 -6.86 24.47
CA PRO A 91 11.26 -6.17 23.24
C PRO A 91 10.84 -6.96 21.99
N VAL A 92 10.31 -6.25 21.01
CA VAL A 92 9.94 -6.81 19.72
C VAL A 92 11.09 -6.56 18.74
N ALA A 93 11.53 -7.60 18.03
CA ALA A 93 12.56 -7.44 17.00
C ALA A 93 12.01 -6.60 15.84
N SER A 94 12.91 -5.84 15.22
CA SER A 94 12.55 -5.00 14.08
C SER A 94 11.84 -5.81 13.01
N PHE A 95 10.60 -5.46 12.76
CA PHE A 95 9.81 -5.96 11.66
C PHE A 95 9.53 -4.79 10.70
N ILE A 96 9.61 -5.03 9.40
CA ILE A 96 9.49 -4.08 8.32
C ILE A 96 8.53 -2.91 8.63
N GLY A 97 9.08 -1.74 9.01
CA GLY A 97 8.32 -0.51 9.20
C GLY A 97 7.40 -0.43 10.42
N SER A 98 7.50 -1.36 11.38
CA SER A 98 6.71 -1.31 12.60
C SER A 98 7.28 -0.32 13.61
N GLU A 99 6.41 0.51 14.19
CA GLU A 99 6.74 1.41 15.30
C GLU A 99 7.04 0.67 16.60
N LEU A 100 6.43 -0.51 16.76
CA LEU A 100 6.45 -1.28 18.01
C LEU A 100 7.83 -1.82 18.38
N THR A 101 8.80 -1.70 17.48
CA THR A 101 10.19 -2.10 17.76
C THR A 101 10.92 -1.12 18.68
N GLU A 102 10.51 0.15 18.72
CA GLU A 102 11.18 1.20 19.50
C GLU A 102 10.30 1.73 20.65
N LEU A 103 8.96 1.67 20.52
CA LEU A 103 8.02 2.09 21.56
C LEU A 103 6.92 1.05 21.76
N LEU A 104 6.99 0.31 22.86
CA LEU A 104 5.88 -0.53 23.33
C LEU A 104 4.90 0.34 24.13
N PRO A 105 3.57 0.21 23.90
CA PRO A 105 2.60 1.07 24.55
C PRO A 105 2.50 0.79 26.06
N LEU A 106 2.26 1.83 26.85
CA LEU A 106 2.07 1.76 28.30
C LEU A 106 3.25 1.11 29.06
N GLN A 107 4.51 1.31 28.61
CA GLN A 107 5.68 0.74 29.29
C GLN A 107 6.50 1.79 30.03
N GLU A 108 6.34 3.08 29.69
CA GLU A 108 7.13 4.17 30.28
C GLU A 108 6.34 5.48 30.36
N ALA A 109 6.86 6.43 31.11
CA ALA A 109 6.26 7.76 31.32
C ALA A 109 6.72 8.80 30.29
N GLN A 110 7.64 8.47 29.38
CA GLN A 110 8.20 9.38 28.38
C GLN A 110 7.18 9.70 27.28
N LEU A 111 7.13 10.98 26.88
CA LEU A 111 6.29 11.48 25.78
C LEU A 111 7.15 11.72 24.54
N TYR A 112 6.72 11.19 23.41
CA TYR A 112 7.38 11.33 22.12
C TYR A 112 6.56 12.15 21.12
N TYR A 113 5.22 12.14 21.26
CA TYR A 113 4.31 12.85 20.35
C TYR A 113 2.97 13.17 21.01
N TYR A 114 2.28 14.15 20.47
CA TYR A 114 0.90 14.50 20.87
C TYR A 114 -0.07 13.37 20.48
N GLY A 115 -0.92 12.97 21.40
CA GLY A 115 -1.88 11.87 21.18
C GLY A 115 -1.33 10.47 21.49
N GLN A 116 -0.13 10.34 22.07
CA GLN A 116 0.40 9.05 22.56
C GLN A 116 -0.56 8.43 23.58
N CYS A 117 -0.82 7.13 23.48
CA CYS A 117 -1.70 6.42 24.44
C CYS A 117 -1.06 6.37 25.82
N LEU A 118 -1.76 6.87 26.85
CA LEU A 118 -1.30 6.95 28.24
C LEU A 118 -2.10 6.05 29.19
N ALA A 119 -3.37 5.79 28.84
CA ALA A 119 -4.19 4.87 29.62
C ALA A 119 -5.26 4.22 28.74
N LEU A 120 -5.78 3.07 29.21
CA LEU A 120 -6.95 2.41 28.67
C LEU A 120 -8.01 2.32 29.76
N VAL A 121 -9.21 2.82 29.50
CA VAL A 121 -10.38 2.63 30.37
C VAL A 121 -11.20 1.47 29.81
N VAL A 122 -11.39 0.42 30.59
CA VAL A 122 -12.19 -0.77 30.22
C VAL A 122 -13.49 -0.76 30.99
N ALA A 123 -14.62 -0.90 30.27
CA ALA A 123 -15.95 -0.94 30.85
C ALA A 123 -16.86 -1.93 30.11
N ASP A 124 -18.03 -2.20 30.67
CA ASP A 124 -19.04 -3.09 30.09
C ASP A 124 -19.72 -2.53 28.84
N THR A 125 -19.71 -1.19 28.65
CA THR A 125 -20.25 -0.53 27.47
C THR A 125 -19.29 0.57 26.97
N LEU A 126 -19.44 0.96 25.71
CA LEU A 126 -18.67 2.06 25.09
C LEU A 126 -18.98 3.38 25.79
N GLU A 127 -20.25 3.61 26.17
CA GLU A 127 -20.72 4.84 26.83
C GLU A 127 -20.05 4.98 28.20
N HIS A 128 -20.03 3.92 29.01
CA HIS A 128 -19.36 3.93 30.30
C HIS A 128 -17.85 4.15 30.15
N ALA A 129 -17.20 3.44 29.20
CA ALA A 129 -15.76 3.60 28.95
C ALA A 129 -15.42 5.04 28.52
N ARG A 130 -16.21 5.64 27.61
CA ARG A 130 -16.02 7.02 27.15
C ARG A 130 -16.23 8.04 28.27
N ALA A 131 -17.31 7.90 29.04
CA ALA A 131 -17.59 8.79 30.14
C ALA A 131 -16.49 8.73 31.21
N ALA A 132 -16.02 7.52 31.55
CA ALA A 132 -14.94 7.34 32.51
C ALA A 132 -13.59 7.85 31.99
N ALA A 133 -13.29 7.71 30.70
CA ALA A 133 -12.06 8.23 30.11
C ALA A 133 -11.93 9.76 30.30
N THR A 134 -13.04 10.51 30.33
CA THR A 134 -13.02 11.97 30.61
C THR A 134 -12.67 12.32 32.06
N LYS A 135 -12.67 11.32 32.96
CA LYS A 135 -12.34 11.52 34.39
C LYS A 135 -10.89 11.18 34.73
N VAL A 136 -10.14 10.62 33.78
CA VAL A 136 -8.71 10.37 33.93
C VAL A 136 -7.97 11.69 33.84
N VAL A 137 -7.17 12.01 34.86
CA VAL A 137 -6.41 13.26 34.93
C VAL A 137 -4.91 12.95 34.85
N VAL A 138 -4.25 13.52 33.85
CA VAL A 138 -2.82 13.32 33.62
C VAL A 138 -2.07 14.60 34.00
N ARG A 139 -1.03 14.45 34.80
CA ARG A 139 -0.08 15.53 35.14
C ARG A 139 1.20 15.36 34.36
N TYR A 140 1.65 16.43 33.75
CA TYR A 140 2.83 16.45 32.87
C TYR A 140 3.97 17.28 33.47
N SER A 141 5.20 16.96 33.12
CA SER A 141 6.34 17.86 33.23
C SER A 141 6.22 19.03 32.23
N ALA A 142 7.07 20.03 32.36
CA ALA A 142 7.18 21.06 31.31
C ALA A 142 7.56 20.38 29.96
N PRO A 143 7.01 20.86 28.83
CA PRO A 143 7.38 20.33 27.52
C PRO A 143 8.82 20.70 27.17
N ASN A 144 9.47 19.89 26.33
CA ASN A 144 10.80 20.19 25.80
C ASN A 144 10.72 21.43 24.87
N PRO A 145 11.39 22.54 25.21
CA PRO A 145 11.36 23.77 24.39
C PRO A 145 12.05 23.60 23.03
N ALA A 146 12.86 22.54 22.85
CA ALA A 146 13.54 22.21 21.60
C ALA A 146 12.74 21.23 20.71
N ALA A 147 11.50 20.89 21.10
CA ALA A 147 10.64 20.02 20.30
C ALA A 147 10.31 20.70 18.95
N ILE A 148 10.38 19.91 17.88
CA ILE A 148 10.07 20.36 16.52
C ILE A 148 9.01 19.42 15.92
N PHE A 149 8.11 19.98 15.09
CA PHE A 149 6.90 19.31 14.62
C PHE A 149 6.78 19.26 13.10
N THR A 150 7.65 19.99 12.37
CA THR A 150 7.66 20.03 10.91
C THR A 150 9.08 19.90 10.38
N LEU A 151 9.17 19.41 9.14
CA LEU A 151 10.45 19.31 8.44
C LEU A 151 11.14 20.65 8.29
N ALA A 152 10.37 21.71 8.03
CA ALA A 152 10.91 23.07 7.89
C ALA A 152 11.63 23.57 9.16
N GLN A 153 11.11 23.24 10.36
CA GLN A 153 11.75 23.58 11.64
C GLN A 153 13.08 22.87 11.87
N GLY A 154 13.26 21.69 11.26
CA GLY A 154 14.40 20.83 11.49
C GLY A 154 15.33 20.61 10.30
N LEU A 155 15.08 21.22 9.14
CA LEU A 155 15.82 20.93 7.90
C LEU A 155 17.33 21.09 8.04
N GLY A 156 17.78 22.08 8.80
CA GLY A 156 19.22 22.29 9.10
C GLY A 156 19.88 21.23 10.00
N ARG A 157 19.08 20.27 10.52
CA ARG A 157 19.55 19.14 11.35
C ARG A 157 19.42 17.81 10.61
N ALA A 158 19.28 17.83 9.27
CA ALA A 158 19.12 16.62 8.48
C ALA A 158 20.35 15.71 8.57
N GLU A 159 20.13 14.42 8.81
CA GLU A 159 21.14 13.38 8.93
C GLU A 159 20.99 12.36 7.80
N ASP A 160 22.09 11.74 7.35
CA ASP A 160 22.04 10.72 6.33
C ASP A 160 21.26 9.48 6.79
N ALA A 161 20.32 9.05 5.96
CA ALA A 161 19.60 7.81 6.15
C ALA A 161 20.44 6.66 5.59
N GLN A 162 20.82 5.72 6.45
CA GLN A 162 21.57 4.54 6.03
C GLN A 162 20.68 3.57 5.23
N THR A 163 19.43 3.43 5.65
CA THR A 163 18.44 2.57 5.01
C THR A 163 17.15 3.31 4.73
N VAL A 164 16.48 2.94 3.64
CA VAL A 164 15.17 3.44 3.25
C VAL A 164 14.30 2.26 2.77
N GLY A 165 13.00 2.43 2.78
CA GLY A 165 12.10 1.38 2.35
C GLY A 165 12.28 0.10 3.17
N VAL A 166 12.17 -1.03 2.51
CA VAL A 166 12.33 -2.37 3.09
C VAL A 166 13.76 -2.85 2.87
N GLY A 167 14.71 -2.29 3.66
CA GLY A 167 16.13 -2.67 3.58
C GLY A 167 16.89 -2.10 2.37
N GLY A 168 16.30 -1.14 1.65
CA GLY A 168 17.00 -0.42 0.58
C GLY A 168 18.09 0.51 1.13
N VAL A 169 19.10 0.79 0.31
CA VAL A 169 20.21 1.69 0.69
C VAL A 169 19.80 3.15 0.58
N GLY A 170 20.23 3.97 1.55
CA GLY A 170 19.94 5.40 1.57
C GLY A 170 20.63 6.22 0.49
N GLN A 171 21.71 5.68 -0.10
CA GLN A 171 22.48 6.35 -1.15
C GLN A 171 22.76 5.40 -2.32
N VAL A 172 22.57 5.90 -3.54
CA VAL A 172 22.88 5.17 -4.78
C VAL A 172 23.70 6.09 -5.67
N THR A 173 24.80 5.58 -6.23
CA THR A 173 25.64 6.35 -7.18
C THR A 173 26.05 5.44 -8.33
N HIS A 174 25.81 5.90 -9.55
CA HIS A 174 26.31 5.31 -10.79
C HIS A 174 27.09 6.36 -11.56
N GLY A 175 28.30 6.04 -11.98
CA GLY A 175 29.22 6.98 -12.62
C GLY A 175 29.58 8.17 -11.72
N ASP A 176 29.81 9.33 -12.34
CA ASP A 176 30.20 10.58 -11.67
C ASP A 176 29.14 11.68 -11.84
N PRO A 177 28.04 11.65 -11.07
CA PRO A 177 26.86 12.49 -11.34
C PRO A 177 27.13 13.99 -11.13
N GLU A 178 27.93 14.41 -10.16
CA GLU A 178 28.19 15.84 -9.91
C GLU A 178 29.03 16.50 -11.04
N PRO A 179 30.18 15.94 -11.48
CA PRO A 179 30.89 16.45 -12.63
C PRO A 179 30.08 16.43 -13.92
N ALA A 180 29.33 15.35 -14.17
CA ALA A 180 28.49 15.22 -15.35
C ALA A 180 27.38 16.29 -15.39
N TYR A 181 26.72 16.55 -14.24
CA TYR A 181 25.74 17.62 -14.12
C TYR A 181 26.39 19.00 -14.37
N ALA A 182 27.55 19.25 -13.78
CA ALA A 182 28.25 20.52 -13.93
C ALA A 182 28.69 20.81 -15.39
N ALA A 183 29.03 19.75 -16.13
CA ALA A 183 29.45 19.83 -17.55
C ALA A 183 28.26 19.88 -18.53
N ALA A 184 27.06 19.49 -18.11
CA ALA A 184 25.89 19.46 -19.00
C ALA A 184 25.50 20.87 -19.50
N PRO A 185 25.27 21.06 -20.81
CA PRO A 185 24.92 22.37 -21.38
C PRO A 185 23.53 22.86 -20.94
N HIS A 186 22.59 21.95 -20.70
CA HIS A 186 21.25 22.26 -20.21
C HIS A 186 21.02 21.65 -18.85
N ARG A 187 20.63 22.47 -17.88
CA ARG A 187 20.54 22.07 -16.47
C ARG A 187 19.27 22.58 -15.81
N VAL A 188 18.66 21.71 -15.01
CA VAL A 188 17.56 22.04 -14.11
C VAL A 188 18.03 21.81 -12.68
N ASP A 189 17.68 22.70 -11.77
CA ASP A 189 17.90 22.59 -10.33
C ASP A 189 16.65 23.11 -9.62
N CYS A 190 15.83 22.21 -9.11
CA CYS A 190 14.53 22.53 -8.53
C CYS A 190 14.32 21.83 -7.21
N THR A 191 13.60 22.51 -6.33
CA THR A 191 13.18 21.98 -5.01
C THR A 191 11.68 21.73 -4.99
N PHE A 192 11.30 20.58 -4.43
CA PHE A 192 9.92 20.15 -4.29
C PHE A 192 9.63 19.78 -2.83
N THR A 193 8.40 20.03 -2.38
CA THR A 193 7.96 19.67 -1.03
C THR A 193 6.61 18.98 -1.06
N THR A 194 6.38 18.08 -0.09
CA THR A 194 5.07 17.45 0.11
C THR A 194 4.67 17.55 1.58
N SER A 195 3.40 17.82 1.85
CA SER A 195 2.84 17.85 3.19
C SER A 195 2.69 16.44 3.78
N PRO A 196 2.59 16.31 5.12
CA PRO A 196 2.15 15.06 5.76
C PRO A 196 0.76 14.65 5.26
N HIS A 197 0.51 13.35 5.16
CA HIS A 197 -0.72 12.84 4.58
C HIS A 197 -1.21 11.59 5.33
N HIS A 198 -2.40 11.65 5.94
CA HIS A 198 -3.03 10.51 6.61
C HIS A 198 -3.87 9.69 5.64
N HIS A 199 -3.98 8.39 5.89
CA HIS A 199 -4.66 7.42 5.03
C HIS A 199 -6.17 7.64 4.92
N ASN A 200 -6.80 8.23 5.93
CA ASN A 200 -8.22 8.54 6.00
C ASN A 200 -9.13 7.34 5.64
N THR A 201 -8.72 6.13 6.05
CA THR A 201 -9.53 4.92 5.84
C THR A 201 -10.91 5.06 6.48
N MET A 202 -11.97 4.56 5.81
CA MET A 202 -13.33 4.65 6.36
C MET A 202 -13.44 3.86 7.67
N GLU A 203 -12.86 2.66 7.72
CA GLU A 203 -12.72 1.88 8.94
C GLU A 203 -11.53 2.39 9.77
N PRO A 204 -11.74 2.81 11.05
CA PRO A 204 -10.65 3.17 11.96
C PRO A 204 -9.85 1.93 12.39
N GLY A 205 -8.76 2.14 13.13
CA GLY A 205 -8.03 1.07 13.78
C GLY A 205 -8.91 0.39 14.84
N ALA A 206 -8.96 -0.94 14.82
CA ALA A 206 -9.73 -1.73 15.77
C ALA A 206 -9.01 -3.04 16.12
N ALA A 207 -9.24 -3.59 17.30
CA ALA A 207 -8.80 -4.93 17.67
C ALA A 207 -9.74 -5.51 18.72
N ILE A 208 -10.00 -6.82 18.63
CA ILE A 208 -10.65 -7.60 19.67
C ILE A 208 -9.64 -8.65 20.13
N ALA A 209 -9.41 -8.74 21.43
CA ALA A 209 -8.46 -9.68 22.00
C ALA A 209 -9.08 -10.53 23.10
N ALA A 210 -8.71 -11.80 23.14
CA ALA A 210 -9.11 -12.73 24.18
C ALA A 210 -7.95 -13.66 24.56
N TRP A 211 -7.78 -13.89 25.86
CA TRP A 211 -6.85 -14.86 26.41
C TRP A 211 -7.57 -16.15 26.81
N THR A 212 -6.95 -17.28 26.52
CA THR A 212 -7.42 -18.58 26.95
C THR A 212 -6.81 -18.95 28.32
N ALA A 213 -7.40 -19.90 29.03
CA ALA A 213 -6.93 -20.32 30.36
C ALA A 213 -5.52 -20.94 30.34
N ASP A 214 -5.11 -21.53 29.25
CA ASP A 214 -3.78 -22.10 29.01
C ASP A 214 -2.73 -21.06 28.53
N GLY A 215 -3.10 -19.77 28.55
CA GLY A 215 -2.20 -18.66 28.15
C GLY A 215 -2.13 -18.41 26.66
N GLY A 216 -3.02 -18.98 25.86
CA GLY A 216 -3.16 -18.67 24.45
C GLY A 216 -3.80 -17.30 24.25
N LEU A 217 -3.53 -16.67 23.09
CA LEU A 217 -4.03 -15.36 22.70
C LEU A 217 -4.66 -15.40 21.32
N THR A 218 -5.92 -15.01 21.23
CA THR A 218 -6.58 -14.75 19.92
C THR A 218 -6.82 -13.26 19.76
N VAL A 219 -6.40 -12.72 18.61
CA VAL A 219 -6.65 -11.32 18.25
C VAL A 219 -7.33 -11.26 16.88
N GLN A 220 -8.41 -10.50 16.80
CA GLN A 220 -9.15 -10.25 15.58
C GLN A 220 -9.07 -8.75 15.25
N LEU A 221 -8.55 -8.42 14.08
CA LEU A 221 -8.33 -7.03 13.67
C LEU A 221 -8.26 -6.91 12.14
N PRO A 222 -8.49 -5.70 11.58
CA PRO A 222 -8.18 -5.44 10.18
C PRO A 222 -6.67 -5.34 10.02
N THR A 223 -6.06 -6.26 9.27
CA THR A 223 -4.61 -6.28 9.06
C THR A 223 -4.21 -6.58 7.62
N GLN A 224 -3.00 -6.17 7.28
CA GLN A 224 -2.31 -6.52 6.03
C GLN A 224 -1.30 -7.67 6.22
N PHE A 225 -1.08 -8.13 7.47
CA PHE A 225 -0.09 -9.15 7.75
C PHE A 225 -0.34 -9.92 9.06
N SER A 226 -1.28 -10.84 9.07
CA SER A 226 -1.66 -11.61 10.26
C SER A 226 -0.50 -12.39 10.91
N TYR A 227 0.40 -12.98 10.10
CA TYR A 227 1.58 -13.69 10.61
C TYR A 227 2.61 -12.76 11.27
N GLY A 228 2.80 -11.56 10.71
CA GLY A 228 3.65 -10.54 11.34
C GLY A 228 3.08 -10.05 12.66
N ASP A 229 1.78 -9.81 12.71
CA ASP A 229 1.07 -9.43 13.92
C ASP A 229 1.17 -10.53 14.98
N ALA A 230 0.99 -11.80 14.60
CA ALA A 230 1.15 -12.94 15.52
C ALA A 230 2.59 -13.05 16.06
N THR A 231 3.58 -12.80 15.22
CA THR A 231 5.00 -12.78 15.65
C THR A 231 5.25 -11.68 16.67
N ILE A 232 4.76 -10.46 16.43
CA ILE A 232 4.87 -9.33 17.36
C ILE A 232 4.19 -9.65 18.69
N LEU A 233 2.98 -10.21 18.64
CA LEU A 233 2.24 -10.62 19.85
C LEU A 233 2.99 -11.68 20.63
N GLY A 234 3.48 -12.73 19.95
CA GLY A 234 4.28 -13.79 20.57
C GLY A 234 5.51 -13.23 21.27
N GLN A 235 6.27 -12.38 20.60
CA GLN A 235 7.45 -11.72 21.18
C GLN A 235 7.06 -10.81 22.36
N ALA A 236 6.11 -9.91 22.18
CA ALA A 236 5.75 -8.91 23.18
C ALA A 236 5.23 -9.56 24.48
N PHE A 237 4.48 -10.65 24.39
CA PHE A 237 3.90 -11.33 25.54
C PHE A 237 4.67 -12.57 26.00
N GLY A 238 5.80 -12.91 25.35
CA GLY A 238 6.62 -14.06 25.70
C GLY A 238 5.93 -15.41 25.43
N ILE A 239 5.04 -15.48 24.43
CA ILE A 239 4.35 -16.71 24.05
C ILE A 239 5.18 -17.40 22.96
N GLY A 240 5.58 -18.68 23.23
CA GLY A 240 6.35 -19.46 22.23
C GLY A 240 7.80 -19.01 22.04
N LEU A 241 8.34 -18.18 22.92
CA LEU A 241 9.76 -17.87 22.98
C LEU A 241 10.50 -18.98 23.71
N ASP A 242 10.75 -20.10 23.03
CA ASP A 242 11.84 -20.98 23.43
C ASP A 242 13.18 -20.29 23.10
N GLU A 243 14.20 -20.43 23.93
CA GLU A 243 15.51 -19.78 23.79
C GLU A 243 16.24 -20.07 22.46
N GLN A 244 15.66 -20.95 21.64
CA GLN A 244 16.21 -21.43 20.38
C GLN A 244 15.55 -20.82 19.12
N MET A 245 14.55 -19.93 19.24
CA MET A 245 13.99 -19.30 18.05
C MET A 245 14.97 -18.30 17.44
N PRO A 246 15.40 -18.48 16.17
CA PRO A 246 16.24 -17.50 15.51
C PRO A 246 15.49 -16.18 15.41
N ARG A 247 16.19 -15.07 15.62
CA ARG A 247 15.68 -13.71 15.35
C ARG A 247 15.23 -13.63 13.91
N ILE A 248 13.92 -13.68 13.67
CA ILE A 248 13.37 -13.84 12.33
C ILE A 248 13.29 -12.47 11.65
N VAL A 249 14.09 -12.29 10.62
CA VAL A 249 14.04 -11.13 9.72
C VAL A 249 12.90 -11.23 8.71
N VAL A 250 12.37 -12.38 8.43
CA VAL A 250 11.10 -12.69 7.74
C VAL A 250 10.70 -14.10 8.19
N PRO A 251 9.48 -14.34 8.70
CA PRO A 251 9.10 -15.70 9.08
C PRO A 251 9.17 -16.61 7.86
N SER A 252 10.03 -17.60 7.93
CA SER A 252 9.94 -18.71 7.01
C SER A 252 8.92 -19.70 7.55
N PRO A 253 7.89 -20.01 6.81
CA PRO A 253 6.80 -20.87 7.28
C PRO A 253 7.14 -22.35 7.27
N VAL A 254 8.32 -22.76 6.85
CA VAL A 254 8.61 -24.18 6.65
C VAL A 254 9.43 -24.74 7.82
N GLY A 255 8.76 -25.53 8.67
CA GLY A 255 9.37 -26.42 9.64
C GLY A 255 9.55 -25.94 11.07
N GLY A 256 9.07 -24.74 11.43
CA GLY A 256 8.83 -24.37 12.83
C GLY A 256 7.33 -24.47 13.08
N GLU A 257 6.89 -25.27 14.02
CA GLU A 257 5.55 -25.15 14.56
C GLU A 257 5.43 -23.74 15.10
N PHE A 258 4.64 -22.89 14.40
CA PHE A 258 4.17 -21.62 14.95
C PHE A 258 3.45 -22.00 16.24
N ASP A 259 3.79 -21.39 17.36
CA ASP A 259 3.09 -21.69 18.60
C ASP A 259 1.61 -21.35 18.40
N ASN A 260 0.79 -22.39 18.17
CA ASN A 260 -0.65 -22.30 17.94
C ASN A 260 -1.40 -21.53 19.04
N ARG A 261 -0.72 -21.14 20.13
CA ARG A 261 -1.25 -20.31 21.20
C ARG A 261 -1.46 -18.85 20.82
N VAL A 262 -0.81 -18.33 19.74
CA VAL A 262 -1.11 -17.00 19.23
C VAL A 262 -1.84 -17.13 17.89
N ARG A 263 -3.10 -16.72 17.87
CA ARG A 263 -3.93 -16.71 16.67
C ARG A 263 -4.31 -15.28 16.30
N VAL A 264 -4.06 -14.90 15.08
CA VAL A 264 -4.51 -13.64 14.49
C VAL A 264 -5.48 -13.92 13.35
N ILE A 265 -6.64 -13.27 13.40
CA ILE A 265 -7.69 -13.40 12.40
C ILE A 265 -7.88 -12.03 11.74
N SER A 266 -7.55 -11.94 10.46
CA SER A 266 -7.87 -10.76 9.65
C SER A 266 -9.36 -10.73 9.31
N THR A 267 -10.02 -9.64 9.61
CA THR A 267 -11.39 -9.37 9.15
C THR A 267 -11.38 -8.84 7.73
N MET A 268 -12.57 -8.65 7.12
CA MET A 268 -12.69 -7.74 5.99
C MET A 268 -12.19 -6.36 6.40
N VAL A 269 -11.42 -5.72 5.55
CA VAL A 269 -10.77 -4.44 5.84
C VAL A 269 -11.47 -3.32 5.09
N GLY A 270 -11.96 -2.32 5.83
CA GLY A 270 -12.67 -1.13 5.33
C GLY A 270 -11.73 -0.03 4.83
N GLY A 271 -10.74 -0.43 4.02
CA GLY A 271 -9.64 0.39 3.51
C GLY A 271 -8.40 0.28 4.39
N SER A 272 -7.25 0.19 3.77
CA SER A 272 -5.96 0.10 4.45
C SER A 272 -4.94 1.09 3.91
N PHE A 273 -4.59 1.00 2.63
CA PHE A 273 -3.63 1.87 1.94
C PHE A 273 -2.23 1.92 2.56
N GLY A 274 -1.90 0.94 3.42
CA GLY A 274 -0.66 0.87 4.19
C GLY A 274 -0.82 1.13 5.70
N SER A 275 -2.00 1.55 6.18
CA SER A 275 -2.22 1.89 7.59
C SER A 275 -2.54 0.70 8.50
N LYS A 276 -2.90 -0.45 7.96
CA LYS A 276 -3.38 -1.61 8.72
C LYS A 276 -2.29 -2.69 8.81
N GLY A 277 -1.44 -2.57 9.79
CA GLY A 277 -0.39 -3.53 10.11
C GLY A 277 0.25 -3.14 11.43
N ALA A 278 0.75 -4.04 12.22
CA ALA A 278 1.58 -3.87 13.43
C ALA A 278 1.45 -2.51 14.18
N ASN A 279 0.23 -2.00 14.33
CA ASN A 279 -0.02 -0.71 14.98
C ASN A 279 -0.30 -0.89 16.47
N VAL A 280 -0.32 0.20 17.22
CA VAL A 280 -0.42 0.19 18.69
C VAL A 280 -1.66 -0.54 19.23
N GLN A 281 -2.80 -0.54 18.52
CA GLN A 281 -4.01 -1.28 18.93
C GLN A 281 -3.79 -2.80 18.96
N LEU A 282 -2.83 -3.33 18.18
CA LEU A 282 -2.44 -4.73 18.20
C LEU A 282 -2.00 -5.17 19.62
N LEU A 283 -1.34 -4.30 20.39
CA LEU A 283 -0.89 -4.58 21.75
C LEU A 283 -1.86 -4.05 22.81
N LEU A 284 -2.53 -2.93 22.58
CA LEU A 284 -3.42 -2.31 23.57
C LEU A 284 -4.62 -3.20 23.93
N ALA A 285 -5.27 -3.81 22.94
CA ALA A 285 -6.41 -4.69 23.22
C ALA A 285 -6.00 -5.95 23.98
N PRO A 286 -4.92 -6.67 23.62
CA PRO A 286 -4.41 -7.80 24.42
C PRO A 286 -3.95 -7.43 25.85
N ILE A 287 -3.32 -6.25 26.04
CA ILE A 287 -2.96 -5.73 27.38
C ILE A 287 -4.23 -5.60 28.23
N ALA A 288 -5.25 -4.93 27.69
CA ALA A 288 -6.52 -4.73 28.39
C ALA A 288 -7.21 -6.07 28.69
N ALA A 289 -7.30 -6.97 27.72
CA ALA A 289 -7.93 -8.28 27.87
C ALA A 289 -7.22 -9.16 28.91
N LYS A 290 -5.88 -9.09 28.99
CA LYS A 290 -5.07 -9.84 29.96
C LYS A 290 -5.40 -9.46 31.39
N LEU A 291 -5.49 -8.17 31.66
CA LEU A 291 -5.79 -7.65 33.00
C LEU A 291 -7.28 -7.76 33.34
N ASN A 292 -8.15 -7.66 32.36
CA ASN A 292 -9.60 -7.75 32.52
C ASN A 292 -10.09 -9.20 32.75
N GLY A 293 -9.34 -10.20 32.31
CA GLY A 293 -9.74 -11.60 32.36
C GLY A 293 -10.94 -11.96 31.46
N ARG A 294 -11.30 -11.08 30.53
CA ARG A 294 -12.40 -11.22 29.56
C ARG A 294 -11.98 -10.66 28.20
N PRO A 295 -12.66 -11.05 27.12
CA PRO A 295 -12.45 -10.43 25.83
C PRO A 295 -12.66 -8.91 25.88
N VAL A 296 -11.78 -8.16 25.21
CA VAL A 296 -11.86 -6.69 25.13
C VAL A 296 -11.81 -6.25 23.68
N LYS A 297 -12.72 -5.35 23.31
CA LYS A 297 -12.75 -4.64 22.03
C LYS A 297 -12.24 -3.21 22.21
N LEU A 298 -11.30 -2.82 21.40
CA LEU A 298 -10.80 -1.45 21.25
C LEU A 298 -11.09 -0.96 19.82
N VAL A 299 -11.76 0.19 19.69
CA VAL A 299 -11.96 0.88 18.42
C VAL A 299 -11.49 2.32 18.59
N LEU A 300 -10.55 2.74 17.76
CA LEU A 300 -10.02 4.11 17.79
C LEU A 300 -11.06 5.10 17.26
N THR A 301 -11.12 6.31 17.83
CA THR A 301 -11.88 7.40 17.24
C THR A 301 -11.20 7.92 15.98
N ARG A 302 -11.89 8.71 15.15
CA ARG A 302 -11.27 9.33 13.98
C ARG A 302 -10.06 10.18 14.35
N GLU A 303 -10.14 10.99 15.40
CA GLU A 303 -9.02 11.79 15.88
C GLU A 303 -7.84 10.91 16.33
N GLN A 304 -8.12 9.80 17.01
CA GLN A 304 -7.09 8.85 17.44
C GLN A 304 -6.42 8.13 16.26
N THR A 305 -7.09 7.97 15.12
CA THR A 305 -6.43 7.40 13.92
C THR A 305 -5.32 8.31 13.39
N PHE A 306 -5.39 9.62 13.63
CA PHE A 306 -4.32 10.54 13.22
C PHE A 306 -3.09 10.48 14.15
N SER A 307 -3.26 10.12 15.39
CA SER A 307 -2.17 10.09 16.37
C SER A 307 -1.66 8.68 16.72
N LEU A 308 -2.49 7.65 16.55
CA LEU A 308 -2.16 6.27 16.93
C LEU A 308 -2.00 5.33 15.74
N MET A 309 -2.16 5.81 14.52
CA MET A 309 -1.87 5.05 13.29
C MET A 309 -0.82 5.79 12.44
N PRO A 310 -0.12 5.08 11.56
CA PRO A 310 0.92 5.70 10.75
C PRO A 310 0.35 6.65 9.70
N PHE A 311 1.21 7.52 9.17
CA PHE A 311 0.90 8.47 8.11
C PHE A 311 2.10 8.63 7.17
N ARG A 312 1.88 9.13 5.93
CA ARG A 312 2.97 9.52 5.04
C ARG A 312 3.65 10.77 5.55
N ALA A 313 4.95 10.72 5.70
CA ALA A 313 5.77 11.81 6.20
C ALA A 313 5.84 12.99 5.20
N GLU A 314 6.06 14.19 5.74
CA GLU A 314 6.47 15.37 4.98
C GLU A 314 7.82 15.15 4.31
N SER A 315 8.00 15.69 3.08
CA SER A 315 9.27 15.60 2.36
C SER A 315 9.76 16.92 1.79
N TRP A 316 11.08 17.04 1.70
CA TRP A 316 11.79 18.04 0.92
C TRP A 316 12.71 17.33 -0.07
N GLN A 317 12.69 17.73 -1.33
CA GLN A 317 13.40 17.04 -2.40
C GLN A 317 14.04 18.06 -3.34
N ARG A 318 15.32 17.88 -3.70
CA ARG A 318 16.02 18.66 -4.73
C ARG A 318 16.36 17.75 -5.88
N ILE A 319 15.87 18.08 -7.07
CA ILE A 319 16.15 17.38 -8.32
C ILE A 319 17.07 18.25 -9.16
N ARG A 320 18.18 17.64 -9.64
CA ARG A 320 19.07 18.26 -10.60
C ARG A 320 19.19 17.34 -11.81
N LEU A 321 18.86 17.88 -12.98
CA LEU A 321 18.93 17.17 -14.27
C LEU A 321 19.89 17.90 -15.17
N GLY A 322 20.84 17.17 -15.77
CA GLY A 322 21.72 17.65 -16.81
C GLY A 322 21.47 16.92 -18.12
N ALA A 323 21.31 17.64 -19.23
CA ALA A 323 21.11 17.05 -20.55
C ALA A 323 22.03 17.69 -21.60
N ASP A 324 22.27 16.97 -22.68
CA ASP A 324 22.89 17.51 -23.88
C ASP A 324 21.92 18.35 -24.71
N ALA A 325 22.42 18.96 -25.79
CA ALA A 325 21.60 19.80 -26.67
C ALA A 325 20.47 19.05 -27.41
N SER A 326 20.56 17.74 -27.50
CA SER A 326 19.52 16.89 -28.11
C SER A 326 18.46 16.42 -27.10
N GLY A 327 18.66 16.71 -25.80
CA GLY A 327 17.75 16.32 -24.72
C GLY A 327 18.02 14.96 -24.09
N HIS A 328 19.16 14.32 -24.38
CA HIS A 328 19.54 13.10 -23.68
C HIS A 328 20.13 13.44 -22.32
N LEU A 329 19.63 12.77 -21.28
CA LEU A 329 20.09 12.94 -19.89
C LEU A 329 21.52 12.45 -19.72
N GLN A 330 22.38 13.33 -19.25
CA GLN A 330 23.77 13.05 -18.89
C GLN A 330 23.88 12.76 -17.39
N ALA A 331 23.12 13.47 -16.57
CA ALA A 331 23.13 13.32 -15.12
C ALA A 331 21.73 13.49 -14.53
N VAL A 332 21.43 12.66 -13.53
CA VAL A 332 20.21 12.74 -12.70
C VAL A 332 20.64 12.67 -11.24
N LEU A 333 20.33 13.72 -10.47
CA LEU A 333 20.63 13.77 -9.04
C LEU A 333 19.36 14.06 -8.25
N HIS A 334 19.11 13.25 -7.24
CA HIS A 334 17.97 13.37 -6.34
C HIS A 334 18.44 13.39 -4.88
N HIS A 335 18.31 14.52 -4.22
CA HIS A 335 18.51 14.65 -2.79
C HIS A 335 17.16 14.78 -2.10
N ALA A 336 16.81 13.80 -1.27
CA ALA A 336 15.54 13.71 -0.59
C ALA A 336 15.75 13.76 0.93
N VAL A 337 14.95 14.57 1.63
CA VAL A 337 14.89 14.65 3.09
C VAL A 337 13.50 14.31 3.56
N ALA A 338 13.35 13.28 4.38
CA ALA A 338 12.08 12.86 4.98
C ALA A 338 11.98 13.35 6.43
N ALA A 339 10.78 13.76 6.82
CA ALA A 339 10.44 13.80 8.23
C ALA A 339 10.36 12.36 8.79
N LYS A 340 10.86 12.13 9.99
CA LYS A 340 10.81 10.86 10.70
C LYS A 340 10.43 11.14 12.16
N ALA A 341 9.56 10.34 12.75
CA ALA A 341 9.31 10.40 14.19
C ALA A 341 10.59 10.05 14.98
N LEU A 342 10.65 10.48 16.23
CA LEU A 342 11.72 10.08 17.15
C LEU A 342 11.79 8.56 17.32
N ILE A 343 10.66 7.89 17.18
CA ILE A 343 10.48 6.44 17.26
C ILE A 343 10.07 5.87 15.90
N GLY A 344 10.25 4.55 15.72
CA GLY A 344 9.96 3.86 14.45
C GLY A 344 11.07 4.03 13.41
N GLN A 345 11.07 3.22 12.37
CA GLN A 345 12.18 3.15 11.40
C GLN A 345 11.79 3.43 9.95
N CYS A 346 10.56 3.91 9.70
CA CYS A 346 10.09 4.10 8.33
C CYS A 346 10.62 5.40 7.72
N ILE A 347 11.34 5.26 6.61
CA ILE A 347 11.71 6.34 5.69
C ILE A 347 11.32 5.89 4.29
N GLU A 348 10.43 6.61 3.61
CA GLU A 348 10.01 6.25 2.25
C GLU A 348 11.18 6.39 1.24
N PRO A 349 11.34 5.44 0.29
CA PRO A 349 12.44 5.42 -0.70
C PRO A 349 12.15 6.38 -1.87
N MET A 350 12.12 7.67 -1.63
CA MET A 350 11.69 8.70 -2.61
C MET A 350 12.54 8.72 -3.89
N GLY A 351 13.82 8.40 -3.80
CA GLY A 351 14.73 8.37 -4.94
C GLY A 351 14.75 7.04 -5.72
N GLU A 352 14.00 6.02 -5.31
CA GLU A 352 14.04 4.71 -5.96
C GLU A 352 13.66 4.77 -7.44
N LEU A 353 12.56 5.44 -7.79
CA LEU A 353 12.16 5.59 -9.18
C LEU A 353 13.12 6.46 -9.98
N THR A 354 13.72 7.46 -9.36
CA THR A 354 14.74 8.31 -10.01
C THR A 354 15.90 7.49 -10.55
N ALA A 355 16.31 6.47 -9.82
CA ALA A 355 17.40 5.60 -10.21
C ALA A 355 17.04 4.61 -11.33
N LYS A 356 15.75 4.45 -11.69
CA LYS A 356 15.27 3.36 -12.55
C LYS A 356 14.46 3.82 -13.77
N LEU A 357 13.94 5.05 -13.76
CA LEU A 357 12.88 5.44 -14.69
C LEU A 357 13.39 5.79 -16.09
N TYR A 358 14.49 6.55 -16.16
CA TYR A 358 15.05 7.08 -17.40
C TYR A 358 16.49 6.65 -17.63
N ALA A 359 16.86 6.51 -18.90
CA ALA A 359 18.24 6.29 -19.29
C ALA A 359 19.07 7.55 -18.96
N ALA A 360 20.07 7.39 -18.11
CA ALA A 360 21.07 8.40 -17.80
C ALA A 360 22.40 7.74 -17.51
N SER A 361 23.51 8.35 -17.98
CA SER A 361 24.85 7.79 -17.79
C SER A 361 25.35 7.93 -16.35
N HIS A 362 24.84 8.94 -15.64
CA HIS A 362 25.29 9.25 -14.29
C HIS A 362 24.08 9.53 -13.39
N ILE A 363 23.97 8.76 -12.29
CA ILE A 363 22.83 8.84 -11.37
C ILE A 363 23.34 8.97 -9.93
N GLY A 364 22.83 9.97 -9.20
CA GLY A 364 23.10 10.16 -7.79
C GLY A 364 21.81 10.31 -6.98
N VAL A 365 21.57 9.42 -6.02
CA VAL A 365 20.45 9.50 -5.09
C VAL A 365 20.97 9.55 -3.67
N ARG A 366 20.47 10.48 -2.86
CA ARG A 366 20.78 10.62 -1.44
C ARG A 366 19.52 10.84 -0.63
N HIS A 367 19.33 10.06 0.43
CA HIS A 367 18.26 10.26 1.40
C HIS A 367 18.82 10.74 2.74
N GLN A 368 18.12 11.70 3.32
CA GLN A 368 18.34 12.18 4.68
C GLN A 368 17.04 12.15 5.47
N ARG A 369 17.15 12.28 6.79
CA ARG A 369 16.01 12.33 7.72
C ARG A 369 16.13 13.50 8.68
N VAL A 370 14.99 13.98 9.15
CA VAL A 370 14.89 14.92 10.28
C VAL A 370 13.98 14.32 11.33
N LEU A 371 14.42 14.23 12.58
CA LEU A 371 13.66 13.65 13.68
C LEU A 371 12.67 14.68 14.23
N LEU A 372 11.38 14.31 14.31
CA LEU A 372 10.28 15.16 14.76
C LEU A 372 9.53 14.55 15.95
N HIS A 373 8.91 15.41 16.77
CA HIS A 373 8.02 15.01 17.85
C HIS A 373 6.59 14.77 17.31
N THR A 374 6.46 13.75 16.48
CA THR A 374 5.21 13.32 15.84
C THR A 374 5.01 11.82 16.05
N ASN A 375 3.77 11.31 15.88
CA ASN A 375 3.55 9.88 15.78
C ASN A 375 4.29 9.28 14.60
N VAL A 376 4.39 7.96 14.57
CA VAL A 376 5.23 7.24 13.61
C VAL A 376 4.75 7.46 12.18
N SER A 377 5.66 7.86 11.30
CA SER A 377 5.46 7.78 9.85
C SER A 377 5.49 6.33 9.39
N GLY A 378 4.69 5.98 8.38
CA GLY A 378 4.60 4.63 7.86
C GLY A 378 4.29 4.61 6.38
N TRP A 379 4.11 3.40 5.88
CA TRP A 379 3.83 3.16 4.48
C TRP A 379 2.45 3.69 4.08
N MET A 380 2.40 4.40 2.97
CA MET A 380 1.15 4.75 2.31
C MET A 380 1.23 4.37 0.84
N ARG A 381 0.11 4.01 0.23
CA ARG A 381 -0.01 3.58 -1.18
C ARG A 381 1.01 4.25 -2.09
N SER A 382 1.83 3.46 -2.80
CA SER A 382 3.01 3.86 -3.58
C SER A 382 4.10 4.53 -2.72
N PRO A 383 4.62 3.86 -1.68
CA PRO A 383 5.63 4.44 -0.79
C PRO A 383 6.84 4.95 -1.58
N GLY A 384 7.26 6.17 -1.29
CA GLY A 384 8.35 6.84 -2.01
C GLY A 384 8.02 7.19 -3.46
N ALA A 385 7.36 6.30 -4.18
CA ALA A 385 7.06 6.44 -5.60
C ALA A 385 6.16 7.65 -5.91
N CYS A 386 5.05 7.85 -5.17
CA CYS A 386 4.18 9.00 -5.40
C CYS A 386 4.88 10.34 -5.21
N VAL A 387 5.63 10.47 -4.11
CA VAL A 387 6.26 11.75 -3.75
C VAL A 387 7.54 12.00 -4.54
N GLY A 388 8.35 10.96 -4.78
CA GLY A 388 9.58 11.07 -5.57
C GLY A 388 9.29 11.31 -7.04
N ASN A 389 8.31 10.63 -7.60
CA ASN A 389 7.94 10.79 -9.01
C ASN A 389 7.33 12.17 -9.31
N PHE A 390 6.61 12.77 -8.34
CA PHE A 390 6.19 14.16 -8.45
C PHE A 390 7.36 15.09 -8.75
N ALA A 391 8.45 14.95 -8.01
CA ALA A 391 9.63 15.78 -8.17
C ALA A 391 10.36 15.53 -9.50
N VAL A 392 10.63 14.25 -9.83
CA VAL A 392 11.36 13.87 -11.06
C VAL A 392 10.58 14.23 -12.32
N GLU A 393 9.30 13.89 -12.39
CA GLU A 393 8.47 14.12 -13.56
C GLU A 393 8.16 15.60 -13.82
N SER A 394 8.08 16.40 -12.74
CA SER A 394 7.99 17.85 -12.85
C SER A 394 9.31 18.46 -13.35
N ALA A 395 10.45 17.98 -12.86
CA ALA A 395 11.77 18.43 -13.32
C ALA A 395 12.02 18.05 -14.80
N MET A 396 11.58 16.85 -15.22
CA MET A 396 11.64 16.42 -16.63
C MET A 396 10.83 17.35 -17.56
N ASP A 397 9.66 17.78 -17.10
CA ASP A 397 8.82 18.73 -17.86
C ASP A 397 9.47 20.12 -17.93
N ILE A 398 10.08 20.60 -16.85
CA ILE A 398 10.85 21.86 -16.83
C ILE A 398 11.99 21.79 -17.86
N LEU A 399 12.75 20.69 -17.87
CA LEU A 399 13.87 20.49 -18.81
C LEU A 399 13.39 20.43 -20.27
N ALA A 400 12.26 19.75 -20.53
CA ALA A 400 11.64 19.68 -21.85
C ALA A 400 11.29 21.09 -22.37
N HIS A 401 10.66 21.93 -21.55
CA HIS A 401 10.33 23.31 -21.91
C HIS A 401 11.55 24.19 -22.13
N GLN A 402 12.63 24.04 -21.33
CA GLN A 402 13.90 24.77 -21.54
C GLN A 402 14.55 24.42 -22.88
N LEU A 403 14.43 23.17 -23.30
CA LEU A 403 14.95 22.68 -24.58
C LEU A 403 14.03 22.95 -25.78
N GLY A 404 12.80 23.46 -25.55
CA GLY A 404 11.80 23.61 -26.59
C GLY A 404 11.27 22.27 -27.14
N LEU A 405 11.41 21.19 -26.36
CA LEU A 405 10.93 19.85 -26.71
C LEU A 405 9.52 19.61 -26.19
N ASP A 406 8.76 18.81 -26.95
CA ASP A 406 7.51 18.26 -26.43
C ASP A 406 7.80 17.37 -25.19
N PRO A 407 7.05 17.52 -24.09
CA PRO A 407 7.25 16.71 -22.88
C PRO A 407 7.18 15.19 -23.12
N LEU A 408 6.36 14.73 -24.06
CA LEU A 408 6.31 13.32 -24.44
C LEU A 408 7.59 12.90 -25.20
N GLU A 409 8.03 13.73 -26.14
CA GLU A 409 9.25 13.49 -26.91
C GLU A 409 10.48 13.43 -25.99
N MET A 410 10.57 14.31 -24.99
CA MET A 410 11.64 14.29 -23.99
C MET A 410 11.72 12.93 -23.27
N ARG A 411 10.57 12.33 -22.94
CA ARG A 411 10.51 11.02 -22.29
C ARG A 411 10.83 9.86 -23.21
N LEU A 412 10.41 9.94 -24.46
CA LEU A 412 10.74 8.93 -25.48
C LEU A 412 12.25 8.89 -25.77
N ARG A 413 12.93 10.05 -25.85
CA ARG A 413 14.38 10.12 -26.03
C ARG A 413 15.18 9.50 -24.90
N ASN A 414 14.63 9.56 -23.69
CA ASN A 414 15.27 9.04 -22.49
C ASN A 414 14.67 7.70 -22.02
N HIS A 415 13.99 6.98 -22.93
CA HIS A 415 13.46 5.65 -22.62
C HIS A 415 14.59 4.69 -22.27
N ALA A 416 14.49 4.04 -21.11
CA ALA A 416 15.48 3.06 -20.65
C ALA A 416 15.09 1.65 -21.12
N ASP A 417 15.81 1.10 -22.09
CA ASP A 417 15.58 -0.26 -22.61
C ASP A 417 16.01 -1.35 -21.61
N VAL A 418 16.90 -1.01 -20.70
CA VAL A 418 17.36 -1.84 -19.56
C VAL A 418 17.12 -1.07 -18.26
N GLU A 419 17.12 -1.76 -17.12
CA GLU A 419 17.04 -1.10 -15.81
C GLU A 419 18.32 -0.30 -15.56
N PRO A 420 18.24 1.03 -15.45
CA PRO A 420 19.39 1.85 -15.14
C PRO A 420 20.02 1.41 -13.81
N GLY A 421 21.34 1.44 -13.75
CA GLY A 421 22.10 1.09 -12.55
C GLY A 421 22.43 -0.40 -12.42
N THR A 422 21.50 -1.32 -12.72
CA THR A 422 21.78 -2.76 -12.73
C THR A 422 22.20 -3.28 -14.10
N GLY A 423 21.69 -2.65 -15.17
CA GLY A 423 21.86 -3.11 -16.56
C GLY A 423 21.02 -4.33 -16.90
N HIS A 424 20.16 -4.80 -16.02
CA HIS A 424 19.28 -5.93 -16.29
C HIS A 424 18.26 -5.58 -17.39
N GLU A 425 17.99 -6.51 -18.30
CA GLU A 425 16.84 -6.40 -19.18
C GLU A 425 15.54 -6.35 -18.35
N TRP A 426 14.56 -5.57 -18.83
CA TRP A 426 13.21 -5.64 -18.26
C TRP A 426 12.56 -6.98 -18.61
N SER A 427 11.85 -7.58 -17.66
CA SER A 427 11.06 -8.81 -17.92
C SER A 427 10.02 -8.55 -19.01
N SER A 428 9.36 -7.39 -18.96
CA SER A 428 8.59 -6.78 -20.04
C SER A 428 8.46 -5.26 -19.79
N LYS A 429 8.26 -4.45 -20.86
CA LYS A 429 8.10 -3.00 -20.74
C LYS A 429 7.30 -2.41 -21.89
N SER A 430 5.98 -2.32 -21.73
CA SER A 430 5.09 -1.73 -22.74
C SER A 430 4.82 -0.24 -22.52
N LEU A 431 5.79 0.51 -21.98
CA LEU A 431 5.66 1.93 -21.65
C LEU A 431 5.35 2.81 -22.87
N ILE A 432 5.97 2.52 -24.01
CA ILE A 432 5.74 3.28 -25.26
C ILE A 432 4.27 3.12 -25.70
N ALA A 433 3.71 1.91 -25.60
CA ALA A 433 2.30 1.68 -25.91
C ALA A 433 1.37 2.43 -24.93
N CYS A 434 1.75 2.53 -23.64
CA CYS A 434 1.02 3.35 -22.68
C CYS A 434 1.03 4.83 -23.05
N TYR A 435 2.18 5.38 -23.44
CA TYR A 435 2.26 6.77 -23.94
C TYR A 435 1.35 7.01 -25.15
N GLN A 436 1.42 6.14 -26.14
CA GLN A 436 0.63 6.25 -27.36
C GLN A 436 -0.87 6.19 -27.09
N ALA A 437 -1.31 5.19 -26.31
CA ALA A 437 -2.72 5.00 -26.00
C ALA A 437 -3.30 6.19 -25.23
N ALA A 438 -2.62 6.66 -24.19
CA ALA A 438 -3.08 7.77 -23.38
C ALA A 438 -3.00 9.10 -24.12
N ALA A 439 -1.94 9.36 -24.91
CA ALA A 439 -1.79 10.57 -25.68
C ALA A 439 -2.88 10.71 -26.75
N VAL A 440 -3.20 9.64 -27.49
CA VAL A 440 -4.31 9.63 -28.44
C VAL A 440 -5.64 9.90 -27.73
N ARG A 441 -5.87 9.23 -26.62
CA ARG A 441 -7.15 9.30 -25.90
C ARG A 441 -7.45 10.65 -25.28
N ILE A 442 -6.43 11.37 -24.78
CA ILE A 442 -6.56 12.73 -24.23
C ILE A 442 -6.60 13.81 -25.31
N GLY A 443 -6.17 13.50 -26.55
CA GLY A 443 -6.03 14.48 -27.62
C GLY A 443 -4.72 15.28 -27.54
N TRP A 444 -3.62 14.68 -27.10
CA TRP A 444 -2.34 15.37 -26.89
C TRP A 444 -1.82 16.12 -28.11
N ALA A 445 -1.94 15.53 -29.30
CA ALA A 445 -1.48 16.12 -30.57
C ALA A 445 -2.27 17.34 -30.99
N THR A 446 -3.49 17.55 -30.49
CA THR A 446 -4.36 18.68 -30.88
C THR A 446 -4.23 19.88 -29.95
N ARG A 447 -3.43 19.78 -28.86
CA ARG A 447 -3.20 20.91 -27.97
C ARG A 447 -2.29 21.96 -28.63
N ASP A 448 -2.47 23.22 -28.26
CA ASP A 448 -1.47 24.24 -28.51
C ASP A 448 -0.31 24.08 -27.52
N PRO A 449 0.94 23.83 -27.95
CA PRO A 449 2.06 23.58 -27.00
C PRO A 449 2.52 24.86 -26.29
N ARG A 450 2.06 26.03 -26.66
CA ARG A 450 2.45 27.30 -26.05
C ARG A 450 1.77 27.49 -24.71
N VAL A 451 2.57 27.79 -23.70
CA VAL A 451 2.11 28.01 -22.34
C VAL A 451 1.14 29.20 -22.28
N GLY A 452 -0.01 29.03 -21.61
CA GLY A 452 -1.02 30.06 -21.43
C GLY A 452 -1.87 30.40 -22.67
N ALA A 453 -1.65 29.69 -23.80
CA ALA A 453 -2.31 30.01 -25.08
C ALA A 453 -3.76 29.51 -25.16
N MET A 454 -4.09 28.42 -24.44
CA MET A 454 -5.39 27.76 -24.57
C MET A 454 -6.45 28.33 -23.64
N ARG A 455 -7.66 28.54 -24.22
CA ARG A 455 -8.85 28.95 -23.46
C ARG A 455 -10.08 28.21 -23.97
N GLU A 456 -10.91 27.77 -23.00
CA GLU A 456 -12.22 27.19 -23.27
C GLU A 456 -13.24 27.80 -22.31
N ASN A 457 -14.37 28.29 -22.80
CA ASN A 457 -15.43 28.91 -21.98
C ASN A 457 -14.91 29.98 -20.99
N GLY A 458 -13.95 30.79 -21.41
CA GLY A 458 -13.33 31.84 -20.60
C GLY A 458 -12.23 31.35 -19.62
N ARG A 459 -12.10 30.06 -19.42
CA ARG A 459 -11.08 29.48 -18.52
C ARG A 459 -9.77 29.22 -19.27
N LEU A 460 -8.64 29.35 -18.57
CA LEU A 460 -7.34 28.88 -19.05
C LEU A 460 -7.37 27.34 -19.07
N VAL A 461 -6.82 26.74 -20.13
CA VAL A 461 -6.75 25.28 -20.29
C VAL A 461 -5.31 24.84 -20.42
N GLY A 462 -4.94 23.77 -19.73
CA GLY A 462 -3.61 23.18 -19.83
C GLY A 462 -3.66 21.67 -19.91
N TYR A 463 -2.65 21.13 -20.58
CA TYR A 463 -2.40 19.69 -20.67
C TYR A 463 -1.05 19.38 -20.04
N GLY A 464 -0.98 18.30 -19.28
CA GLY A 464 0.25 17.81 -18.67
C GLY A 464 0.31 16.28 -18.73
N MET A 465 1.50 15.75 -18.60
CA MET A 465 1.72 14.32 -18.57
C MET A 465 2.81 13.95 -17.58
N ALA A 466 2.81 12.68 -17.18
CA ALA A 466 3.87 12.05 -16.39
C ALA A 466 3.97 10.55 -16.70
N THR A 467 5.15 10.01 -16.55
CA THR A 467 5.39 8.56 -16.52
C THR A 467 4.97 8.01 -15.19
N SER A 468 4.44 6.80 -15.18
CA SER A 468 4.16 6.02 -13.98
C SER A 468 4.98 4.75 -13.99
N MET A 469 5.54 4.40 -12.84
CA MET A 469 6.25 3.14 -12.65
C MET A 469 6.01 2.66 -11.21
N TYR A 470 5.95 1.34 -11.03
CA TYR A 470 5.98 0.74 -9.70
C TYR A 470 6.74 -0.60 -9.74
N PRO A 471 7.73 -0.82 -8.84
CA PRO A 471 8.48 -2.07 -8.77
C PRO A 471 7.55 -3.25 -8.46
N THR A 472 7.94 -4.44 -8.91
CA THR A 472 7.18 -5.68 -8.67
C THR A 472 8.03 -6.67 -7.85
N PRO A 473 8.09 -6.51 -6.51
CA PRO A 473 8.74 -7.47 -5.64
C PRO A 473 7.91 -8.76 -5.53
N GLN A 474 8.56 -9.85 -5.14
CA GLN A 474 7.92 -11.13 -4.85
C GLN A 474 8.43 -11.66 -3.51
N LEU A 475 7.51 -11.95 -2.59
CA LEU A 475 7.80 -12.55 -1.29
C LEU A 475 7.45 -14.05 -1.31
N PRO A 476 7.91 -14.82 -0.31
CA PRO A 476 7.44 -16.18 -0.07
C PRO A 476 5.93 -16.23 0.24
N ALA A 477 5.27 -17.31 -0.16
CA ALA A 477 3.91 -17.65 0.26
C ALA A 477 3.70 -19.16 0.20
N THR A 478 2.78 -19.64 1.01
CA THR A 478 2.32 -21.03 1.02
C THR A 478 0.83 -21.08 0.75
N ALA A 479 0.39 -22.06 -0.01
CA ALA A 479 -1.02 -22.34 -0.25
C ALA A 479 -1.29 -23.85 -0.19
N ARG A 480 -2.45 -24.22 0.31
CA ARG A 480 -2.94 -25.60 0.33
C ARG A 480 -4.19 -25.72 -0.54
N VAL A 481 -4.24 -26.78 -1.33
CA VAL A 481 -5.40 -27.15 -2.15
C VAL A 481 -5.90 -28.53 -1.69
N THR A 482 -7.18 -28.62 -1.39
CA THR A 482 -7.85 -29.88 -1.05
C THR A 482 -8.99 -30.12 -2.03
N LEU A 483 -8.97 -31.25 -2.73
CA LEU A 483 -10.08 -31.71 -3.57
C LEU A 483 -10.98 -32.61 -2.74
N HIS A 484 -12.28 -32.32 -2.75
CA HIS A 484 -13.32 -33.02 -1.98
C HIS A 484 -14.11 -34.00 -2.86
N PRO A 485 -14.73 -35.04 -2.28
CA PRO A 485 -15.46 -36.06 -3.01
C PRO A 485 -16.63 -35.55 -3.88
N ASP A 486 -17.16 -34.38 -3.55
CA ASP A 486 -18.22 -33.72 -4.33
C ASP A 486 -17.69 -32.93 -5.55
N GLY A 487 -16.38 -32.98 -5.79
CA GLY A 487 -15.70 -32.30 -6.90
C GLY A 487 -15.36 -30.83 -6.63
N ARG A 488 -15.59 -30.33 -5.43
CA ARG A 488 -15.17 -28.99 -5.02
C ARG A 488 -13.73 -28.96 -4.58
N ALA A 489 -13.13 -27.80 -4.70
CA ALA A 489 -11.80 -27.51 -4.17
C ALA A 489 -11.87 -26.48 -3.03
N VAL A 490 -11.18 -26.74 -1.93
CA VAL A 490 -10.90 -25.77 -0.88
C VAL A 490 -9.46 -25.33 -0.99
N VAL A 491 -9.26 -24.04 -1.14
CA VAL A 491 -7.94 -23.39 -1.22
C VAL A 491 -7.73 -22.61 0.07
N GLN A 492 -6.59 -22.79 0.72
CA GLN A 492 -6.30 -22.22 2.02
C GLN A 492 -4.99 -21.42 1.99
N THR A 493 -5.04 -20.18 2.50
CA THR A 493 -3.86 -19.31 2.68
C THR A 493 -4.22 -18.16 3.64
N ALA A 494 -3.30 -17.71 4.47
CA ALA A 494 -3.52 -16.58 5.39
C ALA A 494 -3.34 -15.20 4.74
N SER A 495 -3.59 -15.06 3.43
CA SER A 495 -3.58 -13.77 2.72
C SER A 495 -4.75 -12.86 3.15
N HIS A 496 -4.72 -11.57 2.77
CA HIS A 496 -5.62 -10.55 3.32
C HIS A 496 -6.40 -9.82 2.20
N GLU A 497 -7.71 -9.66 2.41
CA GLU A 497 -8.57 -8.83 1.56
C GLU A 497 -8.70 -7.43 2.17
N ILE A 498 -8.06 -6.44 1.54
CA ILE A 498 -8.05 -5.04 2.01
C ILE A 498 -8.86 -4.09 1.11
N GLY A 499 -9.67 -4.64 0.20
CA GLY A 499 -10.47 -3.91 -0.77
C GLY A 499 -9.97 -4.02 -2.22
N GLN A 500 -8.86 -4.71 -2.47
CA GLN A 500 -8.26 -4.87 -3.80
C GLN A 500 -8.92 -5.96 -4.65
N GLY A 501 -9.72 -6.87 -4.04
CA GLY A 501 -10.37 -7.99 -4.73
C GLY A 501 -9.50 -9.24 -4.82
N LEU A 502 -8.61 -9.44 -3.85
CA LEU A 502 -7.69 -10.56 -3.81
C LEU A 502 -8.42 -11.91 -3.75
N ILE A 503 -9.50 -12.01 -2.94
CA ILE A 503 -10.33 -13.21 -2.84
C ILE A 503 -10.75 -13.68 -4.24
N THR A 504 -11.31 -12.76 -5.03
CA THR A 504 -11.78 -13.07 -6.38
C THR A 504 -10.62 -13.49 -7.30
N ALA A 505 -9.51 -12.76 -7.27
CA ALA A 505 -8.36 -13.05 -8.13
C ALA A 505 -7.71 -14.40 -7.80
N LEU A 506 -7.51 -14.72 -6.52
CA LEU A 506 -6.93 -15.99 -6.09
C LEU A 506 -7.86 -17.17 -6.39
N THR A 507 -9.17 -17.01 -6.21
CA THR A 507 -10.16 -18.03 -6.59
C THR A 507 -10.15 -18.29 -8.11
N GLN A 508 -10.00 -17.24 -8.93
CA GLN A 508 -9.85 -17.39 -10.40
C GLN A 508 -8.58 -18.15 -10.77
N ILE A 509 -7.45 -17.81 -10.15
CA ILE A 509 -6.17 -18.52 -10.38
C ILE A 509 -6.31 -20.00 -10.04
N ALA A 510 -6.92 -20.31 -8.90
CA ALA A 510 -7.14 -21.69 -8.47
C ALA A 510 -8.09 -22.46 -9.42
N ALA A 511 -9.22 -21.84 -9.80
CA ALA A 511 -10.18 -22.43 -10.70
C ALA A 511 -9.55 -22.73 -12.07
N GLU A 512 -8.78 -21.80 -12.61
CA GLU A 512 -8.06 -21.96 -13.87
C GLU A 512 -7.00 -23.09 -13.76
N ALA A 513 -6.17 -23.07 -12.72
CA ALA A 513 -5.11 -24.06 -12.52
C ALA A 513 -5.66 -25.48 -12.28
N LEU A 514 -6.86 -25.59 -11.71
CA LEU A 514 -7.53 -26.89 -11.49
C LEU A 514 -8.41 -27.32 -12.66
N GLY A 515 -8.73 -26.44 -13.61
CA GLY A 515 -9.69 -26.67 -14.68
C GLY A 515 -11.15 -26.80 -14.16
N LEU A 516 -11.46 -26.16 -13.05
CA LEU A 516 -12.76 -26.19 -12.41
C LEU A 516 -13.56 -24.90 -12.67
N GLU A 517 -14.87 -24.98 -12.56
CA GLU A 517 -15.73 -23.78 -12.51
C GLU A 517 -15.43 -22.94 -11.26
N LEU A 518 -15.51 -21.61 -11.38
CA LEU A 518 -15.25 -20.67 -10.28
C LEU A 518 -16.10 -20.99 -9.03
N THR A 519 -17.34 -21.40 -9.21
CA THR A 519 -18.29 -21.77 -8.16
C THR A 519 -17.95 -23.05 -7.42
N ALA A 520 -17.08 -23.89 -7.99
CA ALA A 520 -16.58 -25.12 -7.38
C ALA A 520 -15.35 -24.88 -6.49
N VAL A 521 -14.81 -23.67 -6.46
CA VAL A 521 -13.63 -23.32 -5.66
C VAL A 521 -14.01 -22.42 -4.50
N HIS A 522 -13.63 -22.82 -3.29
CA HIS A 522 -13.80 -22.02 -2.07
C HIS A 522 -12.45 -21.61 -1.52
N LEU A 523 -12.26 -20.32 -1.26
CA LEU A 523 -11.02 -19.78 -0.67
C LEU A 523 -11.24 -19.47 0.82
N GLU A 524 -10.44 -20.09 1.69
CA GLU A 524 -10.28 -19.74 3.10
C GLU A 524 -9.04 -18.87 3.28
N TRP A 525 -9.17 -17.76 4.02
CA TRP A 525 -8.15 -16.73 4.10
C TRP A 525 -8.08 -16.03 5.47
N GLY A 526 -6.99 -15.28 5.72
CA GLY A 526 -6.91 -14.30 6.81
C GLY A 526 -6.66 -14.83 8.22
N ASP A 527 -6.54 -16.14 8.44
CA ASP A 527 -6.33 -16.77 9.75
C ASP A 527 -4.93 -17.40 9.82
N THR A 528 -4.18 -17.17 10.89
CA THR A 528 -2.84 -17.76 11.07
C THR A 528 -2.85 -19.28 11.30
N ARG A 529 -4.01 -19.92 11.43
CA ARG A 529 -4.15 -21.38 11.36
C ARG A 529 -4.08 -21.95 9.94
N LEU A 530 -4.21 -21.08 8.93
CA LEU A 530 -4.07 -21.45 7.53
C LEU A 530 -2.59 -21.38 7.11
N PRO A 531 -2.20 -21.97 5.98
CA PRO A 531 -0.86 -21.82 5.44
C PRO A 531 -0.42 -20.36 5.29
N TYR A 532 0.87 -20.10 5.39
CA TYR A 532 1.45 -18.77 5.42
C TYR A 532 0.99 -17.88 4.25
N GLY A 533 0.30 -16.81 4.56
CA GLY A 533 -0.02 -15.73 3.63
C GLY A 533 1.00 -14.61 3.76
N SER A 534 1.56 -14.18 2.63
CA SER A 534 2.49 -13.07 2.60
C SER A 534 1.84 -11.74 3.00
N PHE A 535 2.66 -10.74 3.31
CA PHE A 535 2.21 -9.36 3.51
C PHE A 535 1.42 -8.85 2.29
N THR A 536 0.27 -8.24 2.57
CA THR A 536 -0.57 -7.62 1.54
C THR A 536 -0.21 -6.13 1.39
N GLY A 537 0.72 -5.84 0.51
CA GLY A 537 1.24 -4.51 0.20
C GLY A 537 2.25 -4.60 -0.94
N GLY A 538 2.86 -3.48 -1.36
CA GLY A 538 3.84 -3.46 -2.45
C GLY A 538 3.30 -3.99 -3.79
N SER A 539 1.98 -4.06 -3.95
CA SER A 539 1.28 -4.57 -5.15
C SER A 539 1.63 -6.02 -5.52
N MET A 540 2.06 -6.85 -4.54
CA MET A 540 2.63 -8.17 -4.84
C MET A 540 1.73 -9.36 -4.47
N SER A 541 0.60 -9.17 -3.77
CA SER A 541 -0.17 -10.27 -3.18
C SER A 541 -0.67 -11.28 -4.23
N THR A 542 -1.20 -10.81 -5.37
CA THR A 542 -1.72 -11.70 -6.44
C THR A 542 -0.60 -12.56 -7.04
N LEU A 543 0.55 -11.96 -7.33
CA LEU A 543 1.66 -12.72 -7.91
C LEU A 543 2.30 -13.67 -6.90
N THR A 544 2.46 -13.24 -5.65
CA THR A 544 3.11 -14.01 -4.59
C THR A 544 2.26 -15.22 -4.18
N THR A 545 1.03 -14.96 -3.73
CA THR A 545 0.12 -16.04 -3.28
C THR A 545 -0.43 -16.84 -4.45
N GLY A 546 -0.69 -16.18 -5.60
CA GLY A 546 -1.14 -16.86 -6.80
C GLY A 546 -0.16 -17.87 -7.34
N ALA A 547 1.16 -17.63 -7.21
CA ALA A 547 2.18 -18.62 -7.57
C ALA A 547 2.10 -19.89 -6.71
N ALA A 548 1.95 -19.72 -5.38
CA ALA A 548 1.80 -20.86 -4.46
C ALA A 548 0.51 -21.66 -4.76
N ILE A 549 -0.60 -20.95 -5.02
CA ILE A 549 -1.87 -21.59 -5.40
C ILE A 549 -1.74 -22.35 -6.71
N MET A 550 -1.12 -21.76 -7.73
CA MET A 550 -0.92 -22.41 -9.04
C MET A 550 -0.09 -23.69 -8.89
N GLU A 551 0.96 -23.65 -8.09
CA GLU A 551 1.82 -24.81 -7.83
C GLU A 551 1.08 -25.91 -7.05
N ALA A 552 0.40 -25.57 -5.95
CA ALA A 552 -0.40 -26.52 -5.17
C ALA A 552 -1.54 -27.13 -5.99
N ALA A 553 -2.22 -26.33 -6.82
CA ALA A 553 -3.26 -26.79 -7.73
C ALA A 553 -2.71 -27.75 -8.79
N GLY A 554 -1.54 -27.46 -9.35
CA GLY A 554 -0.85 -28.36 -10.29
C GLY A 554 -0.48 -29.69 -9.65
N GLN A 555 0.02 -29.68 -8.40
CA GLN A 555 0.30 -30.90 -7.63
C GLN A 555 -0.98 -31.70 -7.35
N ALA A 556 -2.08 -31.05 -6.97
CA ALA A 556 -3.38 -31.69 -6.73
C ALA A 556 -3.96 -32.29 -8.01
N GLN A 557 -3.80 -31.60 -9.14
CA GLN A 557 -4.23 -32.12 -10.44
C GLN A 557 -3.41 -33.36 -10.85
N GLN A 558 -2.10 -33.36 -10.63
CA GLN A 558 -1.24 -34.52 -10.89
C GLN A 558 -1.59 -35.70 -9.96
N ALA A 559 -1.93 -35.43 -8.69
CA ALA A 559 -2.40 -36.46 -7.76
C ALA A 559 -3.74 -37.06 -8.22
N LEU A 560 -4.67 -36.25 -8.72
CA LEU A 560 -5.93 -36.68 -9.32
C LEU A 560 -5.68 -37.57 -10.54
N PHE A 561 -4.78 -37.17 -11.45
CA PHE A 561 -4.44 -37.96 -12.63
C PHE A 561 -3.85 -39.32 -12.26
N ARG A 562 -2.89 -39.39 -11.34
CA ARG A 562 -2.33 -40.65 -10.84
C ARG A 562 -3.42 -41.56 -10.26
N ARG A 563 -4.38 -41.00 -9.52
CA ARG A 563 -5.52 -41.76 -8.96
C ARG A 563 -6.40 -42.33 -10.07
N VAL A 564 -6.81 -41.51 -11.01
CA VAL A 564 -7.71 -41.90 -12.12
C VAL A 564 -7.11 -42.98 -12.99
N VAL A 565 -5.81 -42.93 -13.35
CA VAL A 565 -5.19 -43.96 -14.17
C VAL A 565 -4.93 -45.26 -13.42
N ALA A 566 -4.81 -45.22 -12.11
CA ALA A 566 -4.64 -46.40 -11.25
C ALA A 566 -5.96 -47.11 -10.91
N ASP A 567 -7.10 -46.39 -10.95
CA ASP A 567 -8.41 -46.90 -10.56
C ASP A 567 -9.05 -47.72 -11.71
N ALA A 568 -9.19 -49.05 -11.52
CA ALA A 568 -9.79 -49.94 -12.48
C ALA A 568 -11.27 -49.61 -12.82
N ALA A 569 -11.98 -48.86 -11.97
CA ALA A 569 -13.33 -48.41 -12.24
C ALA A 569 -13.41 -47.12 -13.06
N SER A 570 -12.27 -46.46 -13.28
CA SER A 570 -12.20 -45.26 -14.11
C SER A 570 -12.20 -45.58 -15.59
N PRO A 571 -12.92 -44.88 -16.45
CA PRO A 571 -12.81 -44.99 -17.88
C PRO A 571 -11.44 -44.59 -18.43
N LEU A 572 -10.63 -43.92 -17.60
CA LEU A 572 -9.26 -43.45 -17.91
C LEU A 572 -8.19 -44.39 -17.31
N HIS A 573 -8.58 -45.57 -16.79
CA HIS A 573 -7.66 -46.54 -16.24
C HIS A 573 -6.58 -46.95 -17.26
N GLY A 574 -5.31 -47.00 -16.83
CA GLY A 574 -4.16 -47.39 -17.66
C GLY A 574 -3.69 -46.36 -18.67
N TRP A 575 -4.30 -45.16 -18.75
CA TRP A 575 -3.77 -44.07 -19.58
C TRP A 575 -2.50 -43.46 -18.96
N ALA A 576 -1.70 -42.77 -19.76
CA ALA A 576 -0.54 -42.06 -19.26
C ALA A 576 -0.97 -40.73 -18.66
N VAL A 577 -0.43 -40.40 -17.48
CA VAL A 577 -0.78 -39.15 -16.72
C VAL A 577 -0.57 -37.88 -17.57
N GLN A 578 0.47 -37.84 -18.40
CA GLN A 578 0.79 -36.69 -19.26
C GLN A 578 -0.24 -36.43 -20.37
N ASP A 579 -1.07 -37.43 -20.69
CA ASP A 579 -2.09 -37.34 -21.73
C ASP A 579 -3.45 -36.82 -21.18
N LEU A 580 -3.51 -36.59 -19.86
CA LEU A 580 -4.72 -36.13 -19.20
C LEU A 580 -4.70 -34.61 -18.97
N GLN A 581 -5.90 -34.02 -19.02
CA GLN A 581 -6.14 -32.63 -18.63
C GLN A 581 -7.48 -32.49 -17.93
N VAL A 582 -7.66 -31.45 -17.11
CA VAL A 582 -8.98 -31.10 -16.57
C VAL A 582 -9.55 -29.93 -17.37
N VAL A 583 -10.75 -30.11 -17.90
CA VAL A 583 -11.49 -29.07 -18.62
C VAL A 583 -12.92 -29.06 -18.10
N GLU A 584 -13.41 -27.90 -17.65
CA GLU A 584 -14.77 -27.71 -17.15
C GLU A 584 -15.21 -28.78 -16.13
N GLY A 585 -14.32 -29.08 -15.16
CA GLY A 585 -14.57 -30.05 -14.10
C GLY A 585 -14.58 -31.53 -14.56
N ARG A 586 -14.03 -31.83 -15.72
CA ARG A 586 -13.90 -33.19 -16.26
C ARG A 586 -12.43 -33.52 -16.51
N VAL A 587 -12.01 -34.71 -16.07
CA VAL A 587 -10.72 -35.28 -16.47
C VAL A 587 -10.91 -35.87 -17.89
N MET A 588 -10.17 -35.31 -18.81
CA MET A 588 -10.21 -35.67 -20.24
C MET A 588 -8.97 -36.44 -20.61
N GLY A 589 -9.11 -37.55 -21.32
CA GLY A 589 -8.04 -38.31 -21.96
C GLY A 589 -8.14 -38.28 -23.47
N PRO A 590 -7.17 -38.93 -24.20
CA PRO A 590 -7.20 -39.05 -25.63
C PRO A 590 -8.49 -39.70 -26.17
N GLY A 591 -8.90 -39.31 -27.39
CA GLY A 591 -10.11 -39.82 -28.01
C GLY A 591 -11.43 -39.34 -27.40
N GLY A 592 -11.38 -38.36 -26.51
CA GLY A 592 -12.58 -37.76 -25.86
C GLY A 592 -13.12 -38.59 -24.69
N VAL A 593 -12.39 -39.63 -24.25
CA VAL A 593 -12.75 -40.39 -23.04
C VAL A 593 -12.63 -39.46 -21.83
N SER A 594 -13.64 -39.44 -20.96
CA SER A 594 -13.64 -38.51 -19.83
C SER A 594 -14.53 -38.99 -18.70
N GLU A 595 -14.24 -38.49 -17.50
CA GLU A 595 -15.13 -38.53 -16.32
C GLU A 595 -15.13 -37.22 -15.57
N THR A 596 -16.14 -36.97 -14.75
CA THR A 596 -16.15 -35.75 -13.90
C THR A 596 -15.17 -35.91 -12.75
N VAL A 597 -14.55 -34.79 -12.32
CA VAL A 597 -13.69 -34.76 -11.12
C VAL A 597 -14.44 -35.31 -9.91
N ALA A 598 -15.73 -34.95 -9.76
CA ALA A 598 -16.59 -35.46 -8.69
C ALA A 598 -16.74 -36.99 -8.75
N ALA A 599 -16.98 -37.59 -9.93
CA ALA A 599 -17.11 -39.04 -10.04
C ALA A 599 -15.80 -39.77 -9.71
N ALA A 600 -14.65 -39.21 -10.15
CA ALA A 600 -13.32 -39.75 -9.84
C ALA A 600 -13.05 -39.72 -8.31
N LEU A 601 -13.39 -38.64 -7.63
CA LEU A 601 -13.11 -38.46 -6.19
C LEU A 601 -14.13 -39.22 -5.32
N ALA A 602 -15.39 -39.29 -5.72
CA ALA A 602 -16.45 -39.97 -4.96
C ALA A 602 -16.20 -41.48 -4.78
N ARG A 603 -15.36 -42.10 -5.60
CA ARG A 603 -14.96 -43.51 -5.42
C ARG A 603 -14.03 -43.73 -4.22
N HIS A 604 -13.40 -42.66 -3.73
CA HIS A 604 -12.46 -42.69 -2.60
C HIS A 604 -12.78 -41.56 -1.59
N PRO A 605 -13.97 -41.56 -0.96
CA PRO A 605 -14.47 -40.43 -0.19
C PRO A 605 -13.62 -40.11 1.06
N ASP A 606 -12.95 -41.09 1.63
CA ASP A 606 -12.13 -40.96 2.83
C ASP A 606 -10.66 -40.59 2.51
N ASP A 607 -10.27 -40.63 1.25
CA ASP A 607 -8.90 -40.32 0.80
C ASP A 607 -8.88 -39.02 -0.01
N LEU A 608 -8.88 -37.89 0.70
CA LEU A 608 -8.84 -36.57 0.09
C LEU A 608 -7.50 -36.32 -0.59
N ILE A 609 -7.51 -35.68 -1.76
CA ILE A 609 -6.30 -35.14 -2.37
C ILE A 609 -6.01 -33.80 -1.69
N ARG A 610 -4.87 -33.73 -0.98
CA ARG A 610 -4.44 -32.52 -0.29
C ARG A 610 -2.98 -32.27 -0.61
N GLU A 611 -2.73 -31.15 -1.27
CA GLU A 611 -1.39 -30.73 -1.67
C GLU A 611 -1.09 -29.33 -1.15
N GLU A 612 0.14 -29.10 -0.76
CA GLU A 612 0.61 -27.81 -0.27
C GLU A 612 1.90 -27.41 -0.99
N ALA A 613 1.95 -26.18 -1.46
CA ALA A 613 3.13 -25.64 -2.12
C ALA A 613 3.63 -24.39 -1.39
N ASP A 614 4.96 -24.32 -1.26
CA ASP A 614 5.69 -23.18 -0.69
C ASP A 614 6.64 -22.63 -1.77
N THR A 615 6.44 -21.34 -2.11
CA THR A 615 7.25 -20.68 -3.15
C THR A 615 8.67 -20.32 -2.70
N GLY A 616 9.06 -20.69 -1.49
CA GLY A 616 10.42 -20.52 -0.94
C GLY A 616 10.51 -19.54 0.20
N ARG A 617 11.70 -19.47 0.81
CA ARG A 617 11.96 -18.79 2.09
C ARG A 617 12.58 -17.40 1.95
N THR A 618 13.02 -17.01 0.76
CA THR A 618 13.74 -15.77 0.51
C THR A 618 13.14 -15.04 -0.68
N LEU A 619 13.30 -13.71 -0.71
CA LEU A 619 13.10 -12.92 -1.92
C LEU A 619 13.88 -13.57 -3.05
N LYS A 620 13.20 -14.03 -4.10
CA LYS A 620 13.87 -14.55 -5.28
C LYS A 620 14.47 -13.37 -6.03
N GLU A 621 15.80 -13.34 -6.13
CA GLU A 621 16.47 -12.45 -7.06
C GLU A 621 16.02 -12.82 -8.48
N SER A 622 15.63 -11.81 -9.25
CA SER A 622 15.28 -11.96 -10.65
C SER A 622 16.46 -11.53 -11.51
N PRO A 623 16.81 -12.26 -12.56
CA PRO A 623 17.80 -11.82 -13.54
C PRO A 623 17.30 -10.64 -14.40
N TYR A 624 16.04 -10.26 -14.21
CA TYR A 624 15.36 -9.18 -14.92
C TYR A 624 14.97 -8.05 -13.96
N GLY A 625 15.02 -6.81 -14.46
CA GLY A 625 14.31 -5.70 -13.86
C GLY A 625 12.79 -5.98 -13.96
N ARG A 626 12.06 -5.79 -12.85
CA ARG A 626 10.63 -6.09 -12.78
C ARG A 626 9.86 -4.88 -12.27
N ALA A 627 9.02 -4.31 -13.12
CA ALA A 627 8.14 -3.20 -12.77
C ALA A 627 6.91 -3.16 -13.69
N ALA A 628 5.80 -2.65 -13.15
CA ALA A 628 4.70 -2.18 -13.97
C ALA A 628 5.00 -0.77 -14.47
N PHE A 629 4.56 -0.45 -15.68
CA PHE A 629 4.76 0.84 -16.33
C PHE A 629 3.44 1.46 -16.77
N GLY A 630 3.41 2.79 -16.83
CA GLY A 630 2.23 3.52 -17.28
C GLY A 630 2.54 4.95 -17.65
N ALA A 631 1.52 5.61 -18.19
CA ALA A 631 1.56 7.02 -18.54
C ALA A 631 0.23 7.67 -18.15
N GLN A 632 0.30 8.86 -17.57
CA GLN A 632 -0.88 9.64 -17.21
C GLN A 632 -0.86 10.99 -17.89
N PHE A 633 -1.99 11.36 -18.45
CA PHE A 633 -2.21 12.61 -19.15
C PHE A 633 -3.42 13.31 -18.55
N VAL A 634 -3.28 14.61 -18.31
CA VAL A 634 -4.27 15.42 -17.61
C VAL A 634 -4.62 16.65 -18.44
N LYS A 635 -5.91 16.98 -18.48
CA LYS A 635 -6.42 18.27 -18.90
C LYS A 635 -6.97 18.99 -17.67
N VAL A 636 -6.49 20.21 -17.42
CA VAL A 636 -7.00 21.08 -16.36
C VAL A 636 -7.62 22.33 -16.94
N SER A 637 -8.55 22.93 -16.16
CA SER A 637 -9.02 24.30 -16.41
C SER A 637 -8.80 25.17 -15.19
N VAL A 638 -8.39 26.42 -15.40
CA VAL A 638 -8.16 27.41 -14.35
C VAL A 638 -8.97 28.64 -14.67
N ASP A 639 -9.78 29.07 -13.73
CA ASP A 639 -10.52 30.32 -13.83
C ASP A 639 -9.54 31.50 -13.65
N PRO A 640 -9.42 32.41 -14.63
CA PRO A 640 -8.40 33.47 -14.61
C PRO A 640 -8.59 34.52 -13.52
N ASP A 641 -9.80 34.68 -13.01
CA ASP A 641 -10.13 35.69 -12.00
C ASP A 641 -9.99 35.14 -10.57
N THR A 642 -10.46 33.93 -10.36
CA THR A 642 -10.47 33.28 -9.04
C THR A 642 -9.33 32.30 -8.82
N MET A 643 -8.61 31.91 -9.88
CA MET A 643 -7.62 30.83 -9.93
C MET A 643 -8.20 29.46 -9.53
N HIS A 644 -9.53 29.31 -9.55
CA HIS A 644 -10.18 28.04 -9.25
C HIS A 644 -9.81 26.99 -10.29
N LEU A 645 -9.09 25.96 -9.84
CA LEU A 645 -8.58 24.86 -10.64
C LEU A 645 -9.59 23.70 -10.69
N ARG A 646 -9.72 23.07 -11.88
CA ARG A 646 -10.42 21.79 -12.05
C ARG A 646 -9.60 20.83 -12.86
N VAL A 647 -9.58 19.56 -12.47
CA VAL A 647 -9.14 18.45 -13.32
C VAL A 647 -10.32 18.07 -14.23
N GLU A 648 -10.29 18.51 -15.46
CA GLU A 648 -11.38 18.28 -16.42
C GLU A 648 -11.38 16.83 -16.92
N ARG A 649 -10.20 16.28 -17.15
CA ARG A 649 -10.02 14.91 -17.62
C ARG A 649 -8.66 14.36 -17.22
N LEU A 650 -8.63 13.10 -16.79
CA LEU A 650 -7.40 12.35 -16.52
C LEU A 650 -7.49 11.00 -17.21
N VAL A 651 -6.54 10.72 -18.10
CA VAL A 651 -6.40 9.45 -18.81
C VAL A 651 -5.09 8.80 -18.38
N GLY A 652 -5.17 7.59 -17.79
CA GLY A 652 -4.02 6.76 -17.48
C GLY A 652 -4.01 5.51 -18.36
N ALA A 653 -2.86 5.17 -18.94
CA ALA A 653 -2.63 3.87 -19.58
C ALA A 653 -1.55 3.11 -18.82
N PHE A 654 -1.78 1.82 -18.55
CA PHE A 654 -0.94 1.03 -17.65
C PHE A 654 -0.73 -0.38 -18.21
N ALA A 655 0.52 -0.87 -18.13
CA ALA A 655 0.94 -2.21 -18.49
C ALA A 655 1.49 -2.92 -17.24
N ALA A 656 0.90 -4.06 -16.90
CA ALA A 656 1.22 -4.81 -15.69
C ALA A 656 1.17 -6.34 -15.91
N GLY A 657 1.69 -6.80 -17.04
CA GLY A 657 1.66 -8.21 -17.43
C GLY A 657 0.24 -8.68 -17.73
N ARG A 658 0.02 -9.97 -17.52
CA ARG A 658 -1.28 -10.63 -17.66
C ARG A 658 -2.29 -10.08 -16.63
N ILE A 659 -3.52 -9.88 -17.06
CA ILE A 659 -4.61 -9.36 -16.23
C ILE A 659 -5.51 -10.51 -15.78
N ILE A 660 -5.51 -10.81 -14.48
CA ILE A 660 -6.35 -11.89 -13.92
C ILE A 660 -7.82 -11.47 -13.87
N ASN A 661 -8.12 -10.27 -13.35
CA ASN A 661 -9.47 -9.76 -13.30
C ASN A 661 -9.50 -8.28 -13.73
N PRO A 662 -9.98 -7.97 -14.93
CA PRO A 662 -9.95 -6.60 -15.46
C PRO A 662 -10.86 -5.63 -14.70
N LEU A 663 -11.92 -6.09 -14.01
CA LEU A 663 -12.78 -5.23 -13.21
C LEU A 663 -12.07 -4.74 -11.93
N THR A 664 -11.42 -5.65 -11.20
CA THR A 664 -10.67 -5.28 -9.99
C THR A 664 -9.43 -4.47 -10.34
N VAL A 665 -8.74 -4.81 -11.43
CA VAL A 665 -7.61 -4.03 -11.97
C VAL A 665 -8.04 -2.61 -12.30
N ARG A 666 -9.11 -2.43 -13.09
CA ARG A 666 -9.63 -1.10 -13.40
C ARG A 666 -9.99 -0.32 -12.14
N SER A 667 -10.62 -0.97 -11.15
CA SER A 667 -10.96 -0.35 -9.86
C SER A 667 -9.70 0.13 -9.11
N GLN A 668 -8.63 -0.66 -9.09
CA GLN A 668 -7.36 -0.28 -8.46
C GLN A 668 -6.69 0.89 -9.16
N LEU A 669 -6.67 0.91 -10.49
CA LEU A 669 -6.08 2.00 -11.27
C LEU A 669 -6.85 3.30 -11.06
N LEU A 670 -8.17 3.29 -11.20
CA LEU A 670 -9.02 4.47 -10.95
C LEU A 670 -8.85 4.99 -9.52
N GLY A 671 -8.90 4.09 -8.52
CA GLY A 671 -8.68 4.46 -7.12
C GLY A 671 -7.29 5.04 -6.84
N GLY A 672 -6.25 4.60 -7.56
CA GLY A 672 -4.91 5.19 -7.49
C GLY A 672 -4.85 6.60 -8.11
N MET A 673 -5.51 6.79 -9.24
CA MET A 673 -5.58 8.10 -9.91
C MET A 673 -6.36 9.11 -9.05
N VAL A 674 -7.50 8.72 -8.46
CA VAL A 674 -8.25 9.56 -7.50
C VAL A 674 -7.39 9.93 -6.29
N TRP A 675 -6.65 8.95 -5.74
CA TRP A 675 -5.68 9.21 -4.66
C TRP A 675 -4.63 10.24 -5.06
N GLY A 676 -4.09 10.14 -6.29
CA GLY A 676 -3.15 11.11 -6.82
C GLY A 676 -3.73 12.51 -7.02
N ILE A 677 -5.03 12.64 -7.36
CA ILE A 677 -5.73 13.93 -7.41
C ILE A 677 -5.82 14.53 -5.99
N GLY A 678 -6.19 13.72 -4.98
CA GLY A 678 -6.24 14.14 -3.58
C GLY A 678 -4.89 14.65 -3.10
N GLN A 679 -3.83 13.88 -3.32
CA GLN A 679 -2.46 14.26 -2.99
C GLN A 679 -2.02 15.56 -3.70
N ALA A 680 -2.42 15.72 -4.95
CA ALA A 680 -2.03 16.88 -5.75
C ALA A 680 -2.69 18.17 -5.30
N LEU A 681 -3.97 18.13 -4.89
CA LEU A 681 -4.80 19.33 -4.79
C LEU A 681 -5.41 19.59 -3.40
N MET A 682 -5.59 18.57 -2.57
CA MET A 682 -6.47 18.66 -1.39
C MET A 682 -5.84 18.16 -0.10
N GLU A 683 -5.28 16.94 -0.12
CA GLU A 683 -4.95 16.20 1.08
C GLU A 683 -3.64 16.68 1.72
N ALA A 684 -3.77 17.23 2.90
CA ALA A 684 -2.65 17.59 3.77
C ALA A 684 -3.07 17.47 5.23
N SER A 685 -2.20 16.96 6.07
CA SER A 685 -2.38 16.97 7.52
C SER A 685 -1.57 18.11 8.12
N SER A 686 -2.21 18.93 8.95
CA SER A 686 -1.62 20.18 9.45
C SER A 686 -1.31 20.06 10.94
N PRO A 687 -0.03 20.01 11.36
CA PRO A 687 0.34 20.05 12.76
C PRO A 687 0.27 21.47 13.31
N ASP A 688 -0.16 21.62 14.55
CA ASP A 688 0.06 22.85 15.32
C ASP A 688 1.55 22.97 15.63
N LEU A 689 2.17 24.06 15.20
CA LEU A 689 3.63 24.29 15.32
C LEU A 689 4.12 24.47 16.77
N ARG A 690 3.20 24.58 17.76
CA ARG A 690 3.50 24.76 19.18
C ARG A 690 3.32 23.49 19.99
N THR A 691 2.38 22.63 19.56
CA THR A 691 1.95 21.46 20.36
C THR A 691 2.14 20.13 19.65
N GLY A 692 2.31 20.13 18.32
CA GLY A 692 2.36 18.93 17.51
C GLY A 692 1.00 18.24 17.30
N ARG A 693 -0.10 18.85 17.74
CA ARG A 693 -1.46 18.32 17.51
C ARG A 693 -1.82 18.41 16.04
N TRP A 694 -2.40 17.35 15.49
CA TRP A 694 -3.02 17.38 14.18
C TRP A 694 -4.30 18.20 14.21
N MET A 695 -4.33 19.35 13.53
CA MET A 695 -5.43 20.33 13.62
C MET A 695 -6.67 19.88 12.86
N ASN A 696 -6.48 19.17 11.75
CA ASN A 696 -7.55 18.69 10.87
C ASN A 696 -7.77 17.16 10.99
N ALA A 697 -7.74 16.64 12.21
CA ALA A 697 -7.89 15.22 12.52
C ALA A 697 -9.34 14.71 12.43
N ASN A 698 -10.05 15.07 11.37
CA ASN A 698 -11.43 14.66 11.09
C ASN A 698 -11.72 14.65 9.59
N LEU A 699 -12.79 13.99 9.14
CA LEU A 699 -13.14 13.89 7.72
C LEU A 699 -13.76 15.17 7.13
N ALA A 700 -14.11 16.15 7.94
CA ALA A 700 -14.63 17.43 7.45
C ALA A 700 -13.50 18.38 7.00
N GLU A 701 -12.33 18.27 7.63
CA GLU A 701 -11.19 19.16 7.40
C GLU A 701 -10.01 18.47 6.73
N ALA A 702 -9.86 17.15 6.87
CA ALA A 702 -8.96 16.35 6.06
C ALA A 702 -9.61 16.11 4.70
N LEU A 703 -9.46 17.07 3.80
CA LEU A 703 -10.11 17.09 2.50
C LEU A 703 -9.66 15.91 1.63
N VAL A 704 -10.56 14.96 1.38
CA VAL A 704 -10.37 13.88 0.41
C VAL A 704 -11.22 14.15 -0.84
N PRO A 705 -10.80 13.71 -2.05
CA PRO A 705 -11.60 13.89 -3.24
C PRO A 705 -12.99 13.26 -3.09
N THR A 706 -14.01 14.04 -3.38
CA THR A 706 -15.40 13.59 -3.45
C THR A 706 -15.78 13.24 -4.88
N HIS A 707 -16.95 12.66 -5.07
CA HIS A 707 -17.45 12.35 -6.41
C HIS A 707 -17.59 13.62 -7.30
N ALA A 708 -17.87 14.78 -6.68
CA ALA A 708 -17.98 16.06 -7.38
C ALA A 708 -16.65 16.61 -7.92
N ASP A 709 -15.53 16.16 -7.37
CA ASP A 709 -14.18 16.58 -7.79
C ASP A 709 -13.66 15.77 -8.98
N ILE A 710 -14.32 14.63 -9.29
CA ILE A 710 -13.89 13.69 -10.34
C ILE A 710 -14.84 13.81 -11.53
N LEU A 711 -14.42 14.54 -12.56
CA LEU A 711 -15.26 14.83 -13.75
C LEU A 711 -15.17 13.72 -14.80
N ASP A 712 -13.98 13.47 -15.33
CA ASP A 712 -13.74 12.43 -16.35
C ASP A 712 -12.43 11.70 -16.05
N LEU A 713 -12.54 10.41 -15.72
CA LEU A 713 -11.42 9.56 -15.31
C LEU A 713 -11.43 8.25 -16.09
N GLU A 714 -10.37 8.01 -16.85
CA GLU A 714 -10.25 6.83 -17.69
C GLU A 714 -8.95 6.06 -17.41
N ALA A 715 -9.06 4.75 -17.17
CA ALA A 715 -7.93 3.84 -17.09
C ALA A 715 -7.95 2.89 -18.29
N ILE A 716 -6.89 2.92 -19.09
CA ILE A 716 -6.63 2.03 -20.21
C ILE A 716 -5.66 0.95 -19.71
N ILE A 717 -6.03 -0.30 -19.87
CA ILE A 717 -5.22 -1.44 -19.47
C ILE A 717 -4.56 -2.01 -20.73
N ILE A 718 -3.23 -2.03 -20.76
CA ILE A 718 -2.42 -2.61 -21.82
C ILE A 718 -1.96 -3.99 -21.34
N GLU A 719 -2.45 -5.06 -21.95
CA GLU A 719 -1.98 -6.41 -21.67
C GLU A 719 -0.60 -6.63 -22.30
N GLU A 720 0.26 -7.30 -21.56
CA GLU A 720 1.60 -7.70 -22.02
C GLU A 720 1.94 -9.09 -21.46
N ASP A 721 2.81 -9.81 -22.12
CA ASP A 721 3.34 -11.08 -21.61
C ASP A 721 4.56 -10.81 -20.71
N ASP A 722 4.49 -11.24 -19.45
CA ASP A 722 5.60 -11.18 -18.48
C ASP A 722 6.02 -12.56 -17.96
N THR A 723 5.78 -13.61 -18.73
CA THR A 723 6.14 -15.00 -18.35
C THR A 723 7.65 -15.19 -18.14
N ARG A 724 8.50 -14.32 -18.70
CA ARG A 724 9.94 -14.25 -18.39
C ARG A 724 10.18 -13.84 -16.92
N GLY A 725 9.35 -12.97 -16.38
CA GLY A 725 9.48 -12.45 -15.01
C GLY A 725 8.77 -13.28 -13.95
N HIS A 726 7.63 -13.89 -14.32
CA HIS A 726 6.79 -14.64 -13.38
C HIS A 726 5.95 -15.71 -14.08
N PRO A 727 5.80 -16.93 -13.49
CA PRO A 727 5.05 -18.02 -14.13
C PRO A 727 3.59 -17.70 -14.48
N LEU A 728 2.92 -16.85 -13.67
CA LEU A 728 1.57 -16.35 -13.98
C LEU A 728 1.57 -15.24 -15.05
N GLY A 729 2.72 -14.71 -15.46
CA GLY A 729 2.83 -13.58 -16.37
C GLY A 729 2.34 -12.25 -15.82
N VAL A 730 2.11 -12.12 -14.50
CA VAL A 730 1.52 -10.94 -13.85
C VAL A 730 2.58 -10.05 -13.22
N LYS A 731 2.27 -8.74 -13.10
CA LYS A 731 3.02 -7.75 -12.34
C LYS A 731 2.13 -7.06 -11.29
N GLY A 732 2.78 -6.36 -10.36
CA GLY A 732 2.08 -5.55 -9.36
C GLY A 732 1.48 -4.28 -9.96
N LEU A 733 0.18 -4.00 -9.71
CA LEU A 733 -0.42 -2.79 -10.24
C LEU A 733 -1.27 -2.00 -9.25
N GLY A 734 -1.47 -2.50 -8.03
CA GLY A 734 -2.36 -1.88 -7.04
C GLY A 734 -1.97 -0.44 -6.66
N GLU A 735 -0.74 -0.05 -6.91
CA GLU A 735 -0.16 1.23 -6.47
C GLU A 735 0.22 2.15 -7.64
N ILE A 736 0.46 1.63 -8.84
CA ILE A 736 0.97 2.43 -9.97
C ILE A 736 0.04 3.58 -10.38
N GLY A 737 -1.28 3.44 -10.18
CA GLY A 737 -2.26 4.45 -10.55
C GLY A 737 -2.04 5.82 -9.90
N GLY A 738 -1.38 5.87 -8.72
CA GLY A 738 -1.09 7.12 -8.01
C GLY A 738 0.23 7.79 -8.39
N THR A 739 1.17 7.06 -9.02
CA THR A 739 2.56 7.51 -9.10
C THR A 739 2.80 8.70 -10.05
N GLY A 740 2.03 8.84 -11.14
CA GLY A 740 2.21 9.92 -12.13
C GLY A 740 1.23 11.09 -11.97
N THR A 741 0.14 10.92 -11.24
CA THR A 741 -1.00 11.86 -11.24
C THR A 741 -0.60 13.26 -10.78
N ALA A 742 0.12 13.39 -9.67
CA ALA A 742 0.46 14.70 -9.10
C ALA A 742 1.35 15.52 -10.03
N ALA A 743 2.36 14.89 -10.65
CA ALA A 743 3.23 15.54 -11.61
C ALA A 743 2.47 15.92 -12.89
N ALA A 744 1.61 15.04 -13.42
CA ALA A 744 0.82 15.35 -14.60
C ALA A 744 -0.10 16.57 -14.38
N ILE A 745 -0.72 16.69 -13.19
CA ILE A 745 -1.52 17.85 -12.79
C ILE A 745 -0.64 19.11 -12.68
N ALA A 746 0.53 19.04 -12.01
CA ALA A 746 1.45 20.18 -11.90
C ALA A 746 1.91 20.70 -13.27
N ASN A 747 2.23 19.78 -14.19
CA ASN A 747 2.64 20.10 -15.54
C ASN A 747 1.48 20.71 -16.36
N ALA A 748 0.24 20.24 -16.15
CA ALA A 748 -0.95 20.82 -16.77
C ALA A 748 -1.25 22.24 -16.24
N ILE A 749 -1.08 22.48 -14.95
CA ILE A 749 -1.22 23.81 -14.35
C ILE A 749 -0.19 24.79 -14.95
N PHE A 750 1.06 24.35 -15.07
CA PHE A 750 2.08 25.17 -15.74
C PHE A 750 1.71 25.48 -17.19
N HIS A 751 1.27 24.50 -17.95
CA HIS A 751 0.85 24.71 -19.33
C HIS A 751 -0.34 25.68 -19.45
N ALA A 752 -1.29 25.66 -18.50
CA ALA A 752 -2.42 26.58 -18.44
C ALA A 752 -2.03 28.01 -18.05
N THR A 753 -1.12 28.17 -17.07
CA THR A 753 -0.94 29.43 -16.32
C THR A 753 0.47 30.04 -16.46
N GLY A 754 1.47 29.25 -16.84
CA GLY A 754 2.87 29.62 -16.76
C GLY A 754 3.49 29.53 -15.35
N GLN A 755 2.71 29.13 -14.34
CA GLN A 755 3.18 29.04 -12.96
C GLN A 755 3.65 27.61 -12.64
N ARG A 756 4.89 27.45 -12.18
CA ARG A 756 5.44 26.18 -11.69
C ARG A 756 5.16 26.04 -10.19
N LEU A 757 4.29 25.11 -9.85
CA LEU A 757 4.01 24.75 -8.46
C LEU A 757 4.87 23.56 -8.08
N THR A 758 5.65 23.71 -7.00
CA THR A 758 6.64 22.73 -6.53
C THR A 758 6.32 22.19 -5.13
N ALA A 759 5.15 22.53 -4.60
CA ALA A 759 4.67 22.06 -3.29
C ALA A 759 3.34 21.35 -3.42
N LEU A 760 3.17 20.21 -2.75
CA LEU A 760 1.89 19.51 -2.65
C LEU A 760 1.27 19.70 -1.24
N PRO A 761 -0.05 19.86 -1.18
CA PRO A 761 -1.00 20.03 -2.28
C PRO A 761 -0.90 21.42 -2.93
N MET A 762 -1.21 21.46 -4.24
CA MET A 762 -1.24 22.69 -5.03
C MET A 762 -2.56 23.43 -4.82
N ARG A 763 -2.64 24.19 -3.75
CA ARG A 763 -3.86 24.89 -3.36
C ARG A 763 -4.06 26.20 -4.12
N LEU A 764 -5.28 26.70 -4.05
CA LEU A 764 -5.70 27.96 -4.67
C LEU A 764 -4.80 29.15 -4.32
N ASP A 765 -4.42 29.26 -3.05
CA ASP A 765 -3.55 30.34 -2.55
C ASP A 765 -2.16 30.36 -3.19
N HIS A 766 -1.67 29.19 -3.65
CA HIS A 766 -0.39 29.09 -4.39
C HIS A 766 -0.47 29.65 -5.81
N LEU A 767 -1.67 29.69 -6.40
CA LEU A 767 -1.91 30.24 -7.76
C LEU A 767 -2.25 31.72 -7.74
N LEU A 768 -2.74 32.26 -6.63
CA LEU A 768 -3.11 33.65 -6.54
C LEU A 768 -1.86 34.56 -6.57
N PRO A 769 -1.90 35.69 -7.31
CA PRO A 769 -0.84 36.67 -7.26
C PRO A 769 -0.63 37.19 -5.82
N PRO A 770 0.57 37.67 -5.47
CA PRO A 770 0.83 38.29 -4.17
C PRO A 770 -0.21 39.36 -3.85
N VAL A 771 -0.59 39.47 -2.56
CA VAL A 771 -1.65 40.40 -2.09
C VAL A 771 -1.41 41.83 -2.60
N ALA A 772 -0.16 42.29 -2.59
CA ALA A 772 0.20 43.63 -3.06
C ALA A 772 -0.11 43.84 -4.57
N GLU A 773 0.03 42.80 -5.39
CA GLU A 773 -0.31 42.87 -6.82
C GLU A 773 -1.82 42.83 -7.05
N ARG A 774 -2.54 42.01 -6.26
CA ARG A 774 -4.03 41.96 -6.29
C ARG A 774 -4.65 43.31 -5.92
N LEU A 775 -4.13 43.97 -4.87
CA LEU A 775 -4.62 45.29 -4.45
C LEU A 775 -4.37 46.34 -5.55
N ARG A 776 -3.26 46.27 -6.30
CA ARG A 776 -3.02 47.19 -7.43
C ARG A 776 -4.02 47.00 -8.58
N ARG A 777 -4.45 45.80 -8.86
CA ARG A 777 -5.45 45.49 -9.91
C ARG A 777 -6.86 45.93 -9.53
N VAL A 778 -7.19 46.07 -8.25
CA VAL A 778 -8.50 46.55 -7.79
C VAL A 778 -8.58 48.08 -7.80
N VAL A 779 -7.44 48.75 -7.74
CA VAL A 779 -7.36 50.22 -7.69
C VAL A 779 -7.10 50.85 -9.06
N SER A 780 -6.66 50.03 -10.07
CA SER A 780 -6.55 50.43 -11.49
C SER A 780 -7.82 50.09 -12.28
#